data_b80b469f5bc543772be566f5834884f0
#
_entry.id   b80b469f5bc543772be566f5834884f0
#
_cell.length_a   1.000
_cell.length_b   1.000
_cell.length_c   1.000
_cell.angle_alpha   90.00
_cell.angle_beta   90.00
_cell.angle_gamma   90.00
#
_symmetry.space_group_name_H-M   'P 1'
#
loop_
_entity.id
_entity.type
_entity.pdbx_description
1 polymer ?
#
loop_
_entity_poly.entity_id
_entity_poly.type
_entity_poly.pdbx_seq_one_letter_code
_entity_poly.pdbx_strand_id
1 'polypeptide(L)'
;MTAASEVDFQLIRIASLLESNPAAAAREAAQIVRSHPQHAAALLLLGTAHRACGDARAAAAELSELAAAQPDSAPVQLELGRTLAAQGDAEQALGALSKAVQLQPDLAEAWGELAALHATRGDLKACDAAYANFARLAPPERHLAEATAALAARRWATAEARLRERLARAPRDVGALRLLAEVEAEREDYVEAERLLGECLTLAPGYSDARFDLARLLQSQQKAAPMLPLLERLLALEPDNFRFRTLQASAYNLLGQNDRARQIQEQMLTEFPESELLWLYYGHSLRIAGRLEEAVAAYRQSTRLKPQFGEAWFSLANLKTVRFSDEDIATMQAQAARVDLEDDSRLQFEFALGKAFEDQRIFAASFEHYARGNALRRAMVHYEADGFTRFVQRVCALYTPEFFAARAGTGNPAPDPIFVVGLPRSGSTLLEQILASHSQVEGTRELPDIPGFALELGALERPGKPPAYPASVAQLDRAQLTALGDRYLAQTRPHRVLGRPRFVDKMPANFNHVGLIHLLLPNAKIIDARRGPLACCFANFKQHFQSGVWFTYDLEDLGRYYRDYVYLMRHFDSALPGRVHRVQYEDLVTDLEGEVRRLLAYCDLPFEEQCLRFYETERVVQTVSSDQVRRPLYADAVDQWRNFEPWLGPLKEALADLAGLGASREA
;
A
#
# COMPACT_ATOMS: atom_id res chain seq x y z
N MET A 1 -19.63 58.35 -22.31
CA MET A 1 -19.58 57.45 -21.12
C MET A 1 -20.20 58.24 -19.98
N THR A 2 -21.16 57.66 -19.24
CA THR A 2 -21.71 58.29 -18.02
C THR A 2 -20.67 58.17 -16.90
N ALA A 3 -20.66 59.12 -15.94
CA ALA A 3 -19.72 59.11 -14.79
C ALA A 3 -19.73 57.76 -14.03
N ALA A 4 -20.87 57.11 -13.97
CA ALA A 4 -21.01 55.76 -13.38
C ALA A 4 -20.19 54.70 -14.15
N SER A 5 -20.21 54.72 -15.47
CA SER A 5 -19.47 53.81 -16.34
C SER A 5 -17.95 53.97 -16.24
N GLU A 6 -17.48 55.15 -15.83
CA GLU A 6 -16.04 55.43 -15.65
C GLU A 6 -15.52 54.88 -14.31
N VAL A 7 -16.31 55.01 -13.25
CA VAL A 7 -16.01 54.41 -11.93
C VAL A 7 -15.99 52.88 -12.01
N ASP A 8 -16.94 52.28 -12.69
CA ASP A 8 -16.96 50.80 -12.84
C ASP A 8 -15.70 50.27 -13.59
N PHE A 9 -15.27 50.98 -14.61
CA PHE A 9 -14.02 50.63 -15.34
C PHE A 9 -12.78 50.75 -14.46
N GLN A 10 -12.74 51.80 -13.61
CA GLN A 10 -11.65 51.99 -12.65
C GLN A 10 -11.63 50.87 -11.61
N LEU A 11 -12.78 50.45 -11.08
CA LEU A 11 -12.89 49.35 -10.11
C LEU A 11 -12.40 47.99 -10.68
N ILE A 12 -12.72 47.67 -11.94
CA ILE A 12 -12.21 46.50 -12.64
C ILE A 12 -10.69 46.55 -12.75
N ARG A 13 -10.13 47.70 -13.09
CA ARG A 13 -8.67 47.89 -13.16
C ARG A 13 -8.01 47.73 -11.78
N ILE A 14 -8.59 48.29 -10.73
CA ILE A 14 -8.09 48.14 -9.35
C ILE A 14 -8.12 46.68 -8.92
N ALA A 15 -9.18 45.96 -9.23
CA ALA A 15 -9.26 44.51 -8.94
C ALA A 15 -8.13 43.74 -9.63
N SER A 16 -7.79 44.04 -10.87
CA SER A 16 -6.64 43.41 -11.56
C SER A 16 -5.28 43.83 -11.00
N LEU A 17 -5.16 45.00 -10.38
CA LEU A 17 -3.93 45.45 -9.73
C LEU A 17 -3.69 44.79 -8.37
N LEU A 18 -4.72 44.25 -7.71
CA LEU A 18 -4.59 43.60 -6.39
C LEU A 18 -3.56 42.47 -6.42
N GLU A 19 -3.52 41.69 -7.51
CA GLU A 19 -2.60 40.57 -7.64
C GLU A 19 -1.17 41.00 -8.00
N SER A 20 -1.04 42.03 -8.85
CA SER A 20 0.26 42.45 -9.42
C SER A 20 0.94 43.56 -8.65
N ASN A 21 0.17 44.51 -8.10
CA ASN A 21 0.67 45.70 -7.39
C ASN A 21 -0.35 46.22 -6.36
N PRO A 22 -0.47 45.57 -5.19
CA PRO A 22 -1.44 45.95 -4.16
C PRO A 22 -1.32 47.41 -3.69
N ALA A 23 -0.09 47.96 -3.66
CA ALA A 23 0.13 49.33 -3.26
C ALA A 23 -0.41 50.36 -4.29
N ALA A 24 -0.39 50.04 -5.58
CA ALA A 24 -1.05 50.84 -6.60
C ALA A 24 -2.57 50.72 -6.49
N ALA A 25 -3.09 49.49 -6.26
CA ALA A 25 -4.52 49.26 -6.04
C ALA A 25 -5.04 50.07 -4.86
N ALA A 26 -4.32 50.11 -3.72
CA ALA A 26 -4.67 50.91 -2.55
C ALA A 26 -4.78 52.41 -2.86
N ARG A 27 -3.77 52.96 -3.58
CA ARG A 27 -3.79 54.38 -3.95
C ARG A 27 -4.94 54.74 -4.85
N GLU A 28 -5.23 53.95 -5.86
CA GLU A 28 -6.34 54.18 -6.80
C GLU A 28 -7.71 54.00 -6.12
N ALA A 29 -7.88 52.95 -5.31
CA ALA A 29 -9.09 52.74 -4.53
C ALA A 29 -9.35 53.93 -3.56
N ALA A 30 -8.31 54.39 -2.86
CA ALA A 30 -8.41 55.54 -1.97
C ALA A 30 -8.81 56.85 -2.71
N GLN A 31 -8.45 56.98 -3.99
CA GLN A 31 -8.86 58.13 -4.81
C GLN A 31 -10.38 58.08 -5.10
N ILE A 32 -10.92 56.89 -5.42
CA ILE A 32 -12.34 56.72 -5.63
C ILE A 32 -13.12 56.95 -4.32
N VAL A 33 -12.65 56.45 -3.20
CA VAL A 33 -13.28 56.61 -1.88
C VAL A 33 -13.32 58.09 -1.48
N ARG A 34 -12.28 58.88 -1.80
CA ARG A 34 -12.28 60.32 -1.56
C ARG A 34 -13.39 61.04 -2.33
N SER A 35 -13.63 60.67 -3.57
CA SER A 35 -14.69 61.29 -4.41
C SER A 35 -16.06 60.67 -4.18
N HIS A 36 -16.14 59.42 -3.70
CA HIS A 36 -17.36 58.69 -3.44
C HIS A 36 -17.25 57.91 -2.12
N PRO A 37 -17.36 58.57 -0.95
CA PRO A 37 -17.04 58.00 0.36
C PRO A 37 -17.91 56.81 0.76
N GLN A 38 -19.09 56.63 0.16
CA GLN A 38 -20.00 55.52 0.46
C GLN A 38 -20.02 54.46 -0.63
N HIS A 39 -19.07 54.46 -1.56
CA HIS A 39 -19.02 53.46 -2.64
C HIS A 39 -18.49 52.12 -2.15
N ALA A 40 -19.40 51.20 -1.89
CA ALA A 40 -19.12 49.92 -1.22
C ALA A 40 -18.00 49.08 -1.90
N ALA A 41 -18.05 48.98 -3.22
CA ALA A 41 -17.04 48.21 -3.97
C ALA A 41 -15.63 48.87 -3.88
N ALA A 42 -15.57 50.23 -3.85
CA ALA A 42 -14.28 50.90 -3.68
C ALA A 42 -13.70 50.74 -2.28
N LEU A 43 -14.57 50.79 -1.25
CA LEU A 43 -14.20 50.51 0.15
C LEU A 43 -13.72 49.08 0.35
N LEU A 44 -14.42 48.11 -0.24
CA LEU A 44 -14.01 46.69 -0.20
C LEU A 44 -12.63 46.49 -0.84
N LEU A 45 -12.42 47.05 -2.03
CA LEU A 45 -11.13 46.98 -2.74
C LEU A 45 -10.02 47.70 -1.97
N LEU A 46 -10.31 48.81 -1.29
CA LEU A 46 -9.34 49.53 -0.48
C LEU A 46 -8.90 48.67 0.72
N GLY A 47 -9.85 48.13 1.49
CA GLY A 47 -9.54 47.25 2.60
C GLY A 47 -8.80 46.00 2.18
N THR A 48 -9.20 45.39 1.06
CA THR A 48 -8.48 44.24 0.48
C THR A 48 -7.03 44.58 0.10
N ALA A 49 -6.82 45.76 -0.50
CA ALA A 49 -5.49 46.26 -0.90
C ALA A 49 -4.60 46.56 0.32
N HIS A 50 -5.13 47.17 1.37
CA HIS A 50 -4.39 47.39 2.61
C HIS A 50 -3.97 46.09 3.27
N ARG A 51 -4.88 45.09 3.33
CA ARG A 51 -4.53 43.74 3.81
C ARG A 51 -3.41 43.12 2.99
N ALA A 52 -3.49 43.20 1.65
CA ALA A 52 -2.48 42.67 0.75
C ALA A 52 -1.13 43.40 0.87
N CYS A 53 -1.13 44.67 1.29
CA CYS A 53 0.09 45.44 1.62
C CYS A 53 0.66 45.15 3.01
N GLY A 54 -0.01 44.29 3.81
CA GLY A 54 0.38 43.96 5.19
C GLY A 54 -0.14 44.94 6.25
N ASP A 55 -0.91 45.99 5.87
CA ASP A 55 -1.57 46.90 6.81
C ASP A 55 -2.93 46.36 7.22
N ALA A 56 -2.90 45.26 7.98
CA ALA A 56 -4.12 44.61 8.48
C ALA A 56 -4.94 45.52 9.43
N ARG A 57 -4.29 46.49 10.09
CA ARG A 57 -4.95 47.40 11.02
C ARG A 57 -5.82 48.41 10.29
N ALA A 58 -5.32 49.06 9.24
CA ALA A 58 -6.09 49.97 8.40
C ALA A 58 -7.26 49.21 7.72
N ALA A 59 -6.94 48.05 7.13
CA ALA A 59 -7.92 47.18 6.49
C ALA A 59 -9.08 46.79 7.44
N ALA A 60 -8.78 46.41 8.68
CA ALA A 60 -9.80 46.01 9.65
C ALA A 60 -10.74 47.19 10.03
N ALA A 61 -10.19 48.37 10.21
CA ALA A 61 -11.03 49.55 10.51
C ALA A 61 -12.00 49.83 9.36
N GLU A 62 -11.52 49.90 8.13
CA GLU A 62 -12.33 50.17 6.93
C GLU A 62 -13.37 49.07 6.66
N LEU A 63 -12.97 47.79 6.77
CA LEU A 63 -13.86 46.67 6.51
C LEU A 63 -14.89 46.48 7.64
N SER A 64 -14.58 46.85 8.90
CA SER A 64 -15.55 46.80 10.00
C SER A 64 -16.64 47.84 9.83
N GLU A 65 -16.29 49.06 9.40
CA GLU A 65 -17.29 50.10 9.09
C GLU A 65 -18.15 49.67 7.90
N LEU A 66 -17.56 49.10 6.86
CA LEU A 66 -18.30 48.60 5.70
C LEU A 66 -19.22 47.43 6.07
N ALA A 67 -18.77 46.49 6.91
CA ALA A 67 -19.58 45.38 7.39
C ALA A 67 -20.72 45.80 8.28
N ALA A 68 -20.56 46.90 9.05
CA ALA A 68 -21.65 47.49 9.80
C ALA A 68 -22.70 48.16 8.90
N ALA A 69 -22.24 48.80 7.81
CA ALA A 69 -23.13 49.40 6.80
C ALA A 69 -23.79 48.37 5.88
N GLN A 70 -23.14 47.26 5.62
CA GLN A 70 -23.61 46.18 4.75
C GLN A 70 -23.51 44.80 5.45
N PRO A 71 -24.30 44.54 6.47
CA PRO A 71 -24.19 43.33 7.28
C PRO A 71 -24.49 42.04 6.49
N ASP A 72 -25.23 42.12 5.40
CA ASP A 72 -25.67 40.97 4.59
C ASP A 72 -24.84 40.76 3.32
N SER A 73 -23.65 41.36 3.25
CA SER A 73 -22.71 41.18 2.15
C SER A 73 -21.68 40.08 2.47
N ALA A 74 -21.81 38.89 1.87
CA ALA A 74 -20.89 37.80 2.07
C ALA A 74 -19.44 38.13 1.67
N PRO A 75 -19.16 38.85 0.55
CA PRO A 75 -17.80 39.28 0.22
C PRO A 75 -17.15 40.20 1.26
N VAL A 76 -17.95 41.12 1.85
CA VAL A 76 -17.43 42.01 2.89
C VAL A 76 -17.10 41.24 4.17
N GLN A 77 -17.97 40.30 4.57
CA GLN A 77 -17.74 39.41 5.73
C GLN A 77 -16.51 38.50 5.51
N LEU A 78 -16.31 38.00 4.31
CA LEU A 78 -15.14 37.19 3.96
C LEU A 78 -13.84 37.99 4.12
N GLU A 79 -13.75 39.19 3.51
CA GLU A 79 -12.54 40.01 3.58
C GLU A 79 -12.29 40.57 5.00
N LEU A 80 -13.33 40.88 5.74
CA LEU A 80 -13.21 41.23 7.16
C LEU A 80 -12.64 40.04 7.97
N GLY A 81 -13.15 38.83 7.75
CA GLY A 81 -12.69 37.64 8.42
C GLY A 81 -11.21 37.30 8.11
N ARG A 82 -10.79 37.43 6.85
CA ARG A 82 -9.38 37.31 6.42
C ARG A 82 -8.49 38.32 7.12
N THR A 83 -8.96 39.56 7.22
CA THR A 83 -8.21 40.63 7.82
C THR A 83 -8.04 40.46 9.33
N LEU A 84 -9.11 40.06 10.03
CA LEU A 84 -9.07 39.78 11.46
C LEU A 84 -8.20 38.55 11.78
N ALA A 85 -8.24 37.52 10.95
CA ALA A 85 -7.34 36.36 11.06
C ALA A 85 -5.87 36.77 10.92
N ALA A 86 -5.55 37.65 9.96
CA ALA A 86 -4.20 38.20 9.79
C ALA A 86 -3.74 39.07 10.98
N GLN A 87 -4.64 39.65 11.73
CA GLN A 87 -4.34 40.37 12.99
C GLN A 87 -4.16 39.44 14.19
N GLY A 88 -4.54 38.18 14.07
CA GLY A 88 -4.54 37.20 15.17
C GLY A 88 -5.84 37.22 16.01
N ASP A 89 -6.85 37.98 15.63
CA ASP A 89 -8.15 37.97 16.30
C ASP A 89 -9.02 36.82 15.77
N ALA A 90 -8.73 35.64 16.27
CA ALA A 90 -9.35 34.40 15.79
C ALA A 90 -10.86 34.33 16.13
N GLU A 91 -11.34 34.97 17.22
CA GLU A 91 -12.77 34.92 17.58
C GLU A 91 -13.63 35.79 16.66
N GLN A 92 -13.20 37.02 16.44
CA GLN A 92 -13.91 37.92 15.53
C GLN A 92 -13.81 37.41 14.07
N ALA A 93 -12.67 36.86 13.68
CA ALA A 93 -12.50 36.25 12.37
C ALA A 93 -13.49 35.08 12.14
N LEU A 94 -13.66 34.18 13.15
CA LEU A 94 -14.66 33.10 13.09
C LEU A 94 -16.08 33.64 12.94
N GLY A 95 -16.43 34.70 13.67
CA GLY A 95 -17.72 35.33 13.57
C GLY A 95 -18.00 35.85 12.15
N ALA A 96 -17.06 36.59 11.57
CA ALA A 96 -17.20 37.17 10.23
C ALA A 96 -17.26 36.05 9.14
N LEU A 97 -16.35 35.07 9.19
CA LEU A 97 -16.32 33.98 8.22
C LEU A 97 -17.57 33.07 8.33
N SER A 98 -18.04 32.79 9.56
CA SER A 98 -19.27 32.03 9.76
C SER A 98 -20.48 32.75 9.18
N LYS A 99 -20.52 34.08 9.30
CA LYS A 99 -21.56 34.90 8.69
C LYS A 99 -21.46 34.89 7.16
N ALA A 100 -20.25 34.93 6.60
CA ALA A 100 -20.06 34.85 5.17
C ALA A 100 -20.64 33.56 4.56
N VAL A 101 -20.38 32.38 5.17
CA VAL A 101 -20.94 31.11 4.71
C VAL A 101 -22.44 30.94 5.00
N GLN A 102 -22.97 31.60 6.00
CA GLN A 102 -24.44 31.64 6.24
C GLN A 102 -25.14 32.45 5.15
N LEU A 103 -24.56 33.59 4.75
CA LEU A 103 -25.12 34.47 3.71
C LEU A 103 -24.98 33.84 2.33
N GLN A 104 -23.84 33.18 2.06
CA GLN A 104 -23.54 32.52 0.80
C GLN A 104 -22.92 31.16 1.04
N PRO A 105 -23.74 30.08 1.17
CA PRO A 105 -23.25 28.73 1.48
C PRO A 105 -22.37 28.09 0.39
N ASP A 106 -22.40 28.61 -0.83
CA ASP A 106 -21.60 28.17 -1.97
C ASP A 106 -20.28 28.95 -2.14
N LEU A 107 -19.95 29.86 -1.21
CA LEU A 107 -18.71 30.62 -1.22
C LEU A 107 -17.54 29.75 -0.72
N ALA A 108 -16.93 29.00 -1.65
CA ALA A 108 -15.84 28.06 -1.35
C ALA A 108 -14.70 28.70 -0.54
N GLU A 109 -14.30 29.91 -0.90
CA GLU A 109 -13.18 30.63 -0.25
C GLU A 109 -13.43 30.83 1.25
N ALA A 110 -14.65 31.18 1.64
CA ALA A 110 -14.99 31.39 3.05
C ALA A 110 -14.90 30.08 3.86
N TRP A 111 -15.28 28.95 3.27
CA TRP A 111 -15.11 27.63 3.88
C TRP A 111 -13.63 27.26 4.02
N GLY A 112 -12.79 27.60 3.04
CA GLY A 112 -11.34 27.39 3.13
C GLY A 112 -10.69 28.18 4.27
N GLU A 113 -11.06 29.46 4.43
CA GLU A 113 -10.57 30.31 5.53
C GLU A 113 -11.05 29.80 6.90
N LEU A 114 -12.31 29.35 7.01
CA LEU A 114 -12.82 28.72 8.23
C LEU A 114 -12.04 27.47 8.60
N ALA A 115 -11.76 26.61 7.63
CA ALA A 115 -10.98 25.40 7.86
C ALA A 115 -9.57 25.72 8.38
N ALA A 116 -8.88 26.69 7.77
CA ALA A 116 -7.56 27.13 8.19
C ALA A 116 -7.59 27.71 9.63
N LEU A 117 -8.60 28.50 9.94
CA LEU A 117 -8.73 29.12 11.26
C LEU A 117 -9.07 28.08 12.35
N HIS A 118 -9.94 27.11 12.08
CA HIS A 118 -10.22 26.01 13.00
C HIS A 118 -8.99 25.12 13.21
N ALA A 119 -8.19 24.89 12.16
CA ALA A 119 -6.94 24.13 12.26
C ALA A 119 -5.94 24.80 13.22
N THR A 120 -5.74 26.13 13.12
CA THR A 120 -4.84 26.87 14.01
C THR A 120 -5.30 26.87 15.46
N ARG A 121 -6.61 26.75 15.72
CA ARG A 121 -7.21 26.66 17.05
C ARG A 121 -7.23 25.22 17.61
N GLY A 122 -6.86 24.23 16.81
CA GLY A 122 -6.92 22.82 17.20
C GLY A 122 -8.33 22.22 17.23
N ASP A 123 -9.34 22.93 16.72
CA ASP A 123 -10.70 22.40 16.56
C ASP A 123 -10.80 21.58 15.29
N LEU A 124 -10.29 20.35 15.39
CA LEU A 124 -10.14 19.45 14.24
C LEU A 124 -11.49 19.03 13.64
N LYS A 125 -12.54 18.93 14.47
CA LYS A 125 -13.89 18.55 13.99
C LYS A 125 -14.50 19.66 13.13
N ALA A 126 -14.45 20.89 13.59
CA ALA A 126 -14.93 22.03 12.82
C ALA A 126 -14.06 22.28 11.57
N CYS A 127 -12.74 22.07 11.67
CA CYS A 127 -11.83 22.11 10.53
C CYS A 127 -12.22 21.10 9.44
N ASP A 128 -12.47 19.84 9.82
CA ASP A 128 -12.86 18.78 8.89
C ASP A 128 -14.19 19.12 8.19
N ALA A 129 -15.18 19.59 8.92
CA ALA A 129 -16.48 19.99 8.38
C ALA A 129 -16.38 21.18 7.41
N ALA A 130 -15.60 22.19 7.76
CA ALA A 130 -15.38 23.34 6.90
C ALA A 130 -14.61 22.97 5.63
N TYR A 131 -13.57 22.14 5.76
CA TYR A 131 -12.78 21.68 4.62
C TYR A 131 -13.58 20.78 3.66
N ALA A 132 -14.48 19.94 4.16
CA ALA A 132 -15.37 19.13 3.33
C ALA A 132 -16.27 20.01 2.44
N ASN A 133 -16.81 21.13 2.98
CA ASN A 133 -17.57 22.09 2.19
C ASN A 133 -16.68 22.81 1.16
N PHE A 134 -15.48 23.24 1.54
CA PHE A 134 -14.52 23.84 0.62
C PHE A 134 -14.21 22.89 -0.56
N ALA A 135 -13.86 21.64 -0.28
CA ALA A 135 -13.50 20.65 -1.32
C ALA A 135 -14.66 20.35 -2.27
N ARG A 136 -15.90 20.34 -1.76
CA ARG A 136 -17.11 20.14 -2.57
C ARG A 136 -17.43 21.33 -3.49
N LEU A 137 -17.12 22.55 -3.06
CA LEU A 137 -17.51 23.80 -3.73
C LEU A 137 -16.38 24.39 -4.58
N ALA A 138 -15.11 24.08 -4.25
CA ALA A 138 -13.97 24.58 -5.02
C ALA A 138 -14.05 24.05 -6.45
N PRO A 139 -14.02 24.94 -7.48
CA PRO A 139 -14.01 24.49 -8.85
C PRO A 139 -12.77 23.66 -9.12
N PRO A 140 -12.87 22.51 -9.83
CA PRO A 140 -11.69 21.77 -10.23
C PRO A 140 -10.82 22.68 -11.10
N GLU A 141 -9.65 23.06 -10.63
CA GLU A 141 -8.73 23.85 -11.42
C GLU A 141 -8.36 23.08 -12.69
N ARG A 142 -8.33 23.77 -13.84
CA ARG A 142 -8.10 23.16 -15.17
C ARG A 142 -6.87 22.24 -15.19
N HIS A 143 -5.79 22.61 -14.47
CA HIS A 143 -4.56 21.82 -14.39
C HIS A 143 -4.75 20.51 -13.61
N LEU A 144 -5.57 20.49 -12.56
CA LEU A 144 -5.93 19.28 -11.84
C LEU A 144 -6.84 18.39 -12.67
N ALA A 145 -7.75 18.97 -13.47
CA ALA A 145 -8.63 18.22 -14.37
C ALA A 145 -7.82 17.45 -15.44
N GLU A 146 -6.78 18.06 -16.02
CA GLU A 146 -5.88 17.39 -16.98
C GLU A 146 -5.10 16.25 -16.31
N ALA A 147 -4.61 16.46 -15.10
CA ALA A 147 -3.89 15.44 -14.32
C ALA A 147 -4.85 14.28 -13.95
N THR A 148 -6.05 14.59 -13.49
CA THR A 148 -7.08 13.59 -13.15
C THR A 148 -7.49 12.77 -14.40
N ALA A 149 -7.65 13.41 -15.54
CA ALA A 149 -7.92 12.70 -16.80
C ALA A 149 -6.76 11.80 -17.24
N ALA A 150 -5.51 12.22 -16.99
CA ALA A 150 -4.33 11.41 -17.27
C ALA A 150 -4.24 10.21 -16.30
N LEU A 151 -4.58 10.40 -15.02
CA LEU A 151 -4.68 9.32 -14.01
C LEU A 151 -5.75 8.29 -14.42
N ALA A 152 -6.95 8.73 -14.75
CA ALA A 152 -8.04 7.87 -15.21
C ALA A 152 -7.65 7.06 -16.46
N ALA A 153 -6.81 7.65 -17.33
CA ALA A 153 -6.28 6.98 -18.53
C ALA A 153 -4.99 6.18 -18.26
N ARG A 154 -4.56 6.00 -16.99
CA ARG A 154 -3.32 5.34 -16.55
C ARG A 154 -2.06 5.89 -17.23
N ARG A 155 -2.07 7.18 -17.61
CA ARG A 155 -0.92 7.89 -18.21
C ARG A 155 -0.08 8.54 -17.11
N TRP A 156 0.54 7.72 -16.27
CA TRP A 156 1.23 8.10 -15.04
C TRP A 156 2.29 9.20 -15.25
N ALA A 157 3.15 9.05 -16.27
CA ALA A 157 4.19 10.02 -16.58
C ALA A 157 3.62 11.40 -16.97
N THR A 158 2.49 11.43 -17.68
CA THR A 158 1.81 12.68 -18.04
C THR A 158 1.21 13.34 -16.80
N ALA A 159 0.53 12.56 -15.95
CA ALA A 159 -0.05 13.05 -14.72
C ALA A 159 1.04 13.64 -13.79
N GLU A 160 2.13 12.91 -13.58
CA GLU A 160 3.27 13.37 -12.79
C GLU A 160 3.83 14.70 -13.28
N ALA A 161 4.13 14.80 -14.58
CA ALA A 161 4.70 16.02 -15.15
C ALA A 161 3.81 17.25 -14.90
N ARG A 162 2.47 17.11 -15.10
CA ARG A 162 1.50 18.18 -14.87
C ARG A 162 1.40 18.58 -13.40
N LEU A 163 1.40 17.59 -12.50
CA LEU A 163 1.31 17.83 -11.07
C LEU A 163 2.59 18.47 -10.51
N ARG A 164 3.77 18.03 -10.96
CA ARG A 164 5.05 18.66 -10.57
C ARG A 164 5.17 20.08 -11.12
N GLU A 165 4.71 20.34 -12.36
CA GLU A 165 4.64 21.70 -12.91
C GLU A 165 3.73 22.61 -12.08
N ARG A 166 2.58 22.09 -11.63
CA ARG A 166 1.66 22.82 -10.74
C ARG A 166 2.31 23.11 -9.39
N LEU A 167 2.90 22.10 -8.75
CA LEU A 167 3.57 22.25 -7.45
C LEU A 167 4.80 23.17 -7.51
N ALA A 168 5.49 23.28 -8.65
CA ALA A 168 6.55 24.26 -8.82
C ALA A 168 6.04 25.71 -8.76
N ARG A 169 4.79 25.96 -9.17
CA ARG A 169 4.15 27.28 -9.11
C ARG A 169 3.38 27.51 -7.81
N ALA A 170 2.78 26.45 -7.28
CA ALA A 170 1.97 26.48 -6.06
C ALA A 170 2.37 25.30 -5.14
N PRO A 171 3.46 25.40 -4.38
CA PRO A 171 4.00 24.29 -3.58
C PRO A 171 3.06 23.77 -2.49
N ARG A 172 2.06 24.56 -2.09
CA ARG A 172 1.08 24.23 -1.04
C ARG A 172 -0.27 23.80 -1.60
N ASP A 173 -0.35 23.47 -2.89
CA ASP A 173 -1.58 22.97 -3.51
C ASP A 173 -1.87 21.55 -3.05
N VAL A 174 -2.78 21.41 -2.07
CA VAL A 174 -3.12 20.13 -1.44
C VAL A 174 -3.80 19.15 -2.39
N GLY A 175 -4.53 19.65 -3.40
CA GLY A 175 -5.12 18.82 -4.45
C GLY A 175 -4.04 18.19 -5.33
N ALA A 176 -3.05 19.00 -5.74
CA ALA A 176 -1.91 18.53 -6.52
C ALA A 176 -1.02 17.56 -5.73
N LEU A 177 -0.78 17.82 -4.42
CA LEU A 177 -0.04 16.92 -3.55
C LEU A 177 -0.73 15.56 -3.43
N ARG A 178 -2.05 15.54 -3.21
CA ARG A 178 -2.84 14.31 -3.11
C ARG A 178 -2.80 13.49 -4.40
N LEU A 179 -3.04 14.13 -5.56
CA LEU A 179 -3.03 13.44 -6.85
C LEU A 179 -1.62 12.95 -7.22
N LEU A 180 -0.56 13.69 -6.87
CA LEU A 180 0.81 13.23 -7.07
C LEU A 180 1.12 12.01 -6.18
N ALA A 181 0.63 12.00 -4.95
CA ALA A 181 0.75 10.82 -4.08
C ALA A 181 0.06 9.59 -4.66
N GLU A 182 -1.09 9.76 -5.33
CA GLU A 182 -1.78 8.67 -6.05
C GLU A 182 -0.89 8.13 -7.20
N VAL A 183 -0.25 9.01 -7.98
CA VAL A 183 0.70 8.61 -9.04
C VAL A 183 1.86 7.82 -8.46
N GLU A 184 2.47 8.31 -7.37
CA GLU A 184 3.63 7.65 -6.77
C GLU A 184 3.23 6.30 -6.12
N ALA A 185 2.03 6.19 -5.56
CA ALA A 185 1.50 4.93 -5.03
C ALA A 185 1.31 3.87 -6.12
N GLU A 186 0.78 4.26 -7.29
CA GLU A 186 0.63 3.36 -8.44
C GLU A 186 1.98 2.91 -9.05
N ARG A 187 3.02 3.67 -8.78
CA ARG A 187 4.41 3.34 -9.16
C ARG A 187 5.15 2.59 -8.05
N GLU A 188 4.46 2.22 -7.00
CA GLU A 188 5.01 1.57 -5.80
C GLU A 188 6.06 2.42 -5.04
N ASP A 189 6.17 3.74 -5.32
CA ASP A 189 6.95 4.67 -4.51
C ASP A 189 6.16 5.09 -3.26
N TYR A 190 5.93 4.13 -2.39
CA TYR A 190 5.13 4.31 -1.18
C TYR A 190 5.74 5.32 -0.21
N VAL A 191 7.06 5.47 -0.22
CA VAL A 191 7.77 6.44 0.65
C VAL A 191 7.44 7.86 0.24
N GLU A 192 7.52 8.17 -1.05
CA GLU A 192 7.18 9.49 -1.56
C GLU A 192 5.67 9.76 -1.46
N ALA A 193 4.82 8.77 -1.75
CA ALA A 193 3.38 8.89 -1.60
C ALA A 193 2.97 9.19 -0.14
N GLU A 194 3.56 8.50 0.84
CA GLU A 194 3.31 8.73 2.27
C GLU A 194 3.78 10.13 2.70
N ARG A 195 4.93 10.60 2.20
CA ARG A 195 5.44 11.94 2.44
C ARG A 195 4.50 13.03 1.90
N LEU A 196 4.05 12.87 0.65
CA LEU A 196 3.15 13.82 -0.02
C LEU A 196 1.79 13.91 0.69
N LEU A 197 1.20 12.78 1.09
CA LEU A 197 -0.05 12.76 1.85
C LEU A 197 0.13 13.33 3.26
N GLY A 198 1.26 13.08 3.91
CA GLY A 198 1.61 13.68 5.19
C GLY A 198 1.73 15.19 5.10
N GLU A 199 2.39 15.72 4.06
CA GLU A 199 2.48 17.15 3.78
C GLU A 199 1.10 17.75 3.48
N CYS A 200 0.29 17.07 2.64
CA CYS A 200 -1.08 17.44 2.35
C CYS A 200 -1.91 17.58 3.63
N LEU A 201 -1.85 16.61 4.54
CA LEU A 201 -2.60 16.63 5.81
C LEU A 201 -2.02 17.61 6.84
N THR A 202 -0.76 17.99 6.72
CA THR A 202 -0.16 19.08 7.52
C THR A 202 -0.71 20.43 7.07
N LEU A 203 -0.86 20.63 5.76
CA LEU A 203 -1.40 21.85 5.17
C LEU A 203 -2.92 21.97 5.31
N ALA A 204 -3.63 20.84 5.22
CA ALA A 204 -5.08 20.73 5.30
C ALA A 204 -5.49 19.55 6.20
N PRO A 205 -5.45 19.72 7.52
CA PRO A 205 -5.79 18.64 8.48
C PRO A 205 -7.21 18.11 8.34
N GLY A 206 -8.13 18.90 7.76
CA GLY A 206 -9.51 18.52 7.48
C GLY A 206 -9.75 17.78 6.18
N TYR A 207 -8.72 17.45 5.40
CA TYR A 207 -8.90 16.84 4.09
C TYR A 207 -9.17 15.33 4.21
N SER A 208 -10.45 14.97 4.26
CA SER A 208 -10.88 13.57 4.45
C SER A 208 -10.43 12.62 3.34
N ASP A 209 -10.45 13.07 2.07
CA ASP A 209 -9.96 12.24 0.95
C ASP A 209 -8.47 11.91 1.09
N ALA A 210 -7.63 12.90 1.43
CA ALA A 210 -6.20 12.65 1.63
C ALA A 210 -5.95 11.72 2.83
N ARG A 211 -6.76 11.83 3.88
CA ARG A 211 -6.70 10.94 5.05
C ARG A 211 -7.11 9.52 4.70
N PHE A 212 -8.13 9.36 3.87
CA PHE A 212 -8.56 8.06 3.38
C PHE A 212 -7.51 7.44 2.44
N ASP A 213 -6.93 8.24 1.53
CA ASP A 213 -5.89 7.77 0.62
C ASP A 213 -4.63 7.35 1.40
N LEU A 214 -4.27 8.08 2.47
CA LEU A 214 -3.18 7.67 3.36
C LEU A 214 -3.49 6.35 4.07
N ALA A 215 -4.72 6.16 4.55
CA ALA A 215 -5.12 4.90 5.18
C ALA A 215 -5.07 3.72 4.18
N ARG A 216 -5.48 3.93 2.92
CA ARG A 216 -5.35 2.94 1.84
C ARG A 216 -3.90 2.63 1.50
N LEU A 217 -3.06 3.65 1.41
CA LEU A 217 -1.63 3.52 1.16
C LEU A 217 -0.94 2.71 2.28
N LEU A 218 -1.30 2.95 3.52
CA LEU A 218 -0.82 2.18 4.67
C LEU A 218 -1.34 0.73 4.65
N GLN A 219 -2.57 0.49 4.16
CA GLN A 219 -3.09 -0.86 3.95
C GLN A 219 -2.27 -1.63 2.93
N SER A 220 -1.94 -1.04 1.77
CA SER A 220 -1.12 -1.71 0.74
C SER A 220 0.27 -2.07 1.24
N GLN A 221 0.81 -1.27 2.18
CA GLN A 221 2.06 -1.53 2.88
C GLN A 221 1.91 -2.45 4.11
N GLN A 222 0.70 -2.94 4.41
CA GLN A 222 0.39 -3.73 5.61
C GLN A 222 0.69 -3.02 6.94
N LYS A 223 0.80 -1.71 6.96
CA LYS A 223 1.06 -0.87 8.14
C LYS A 223 -0.25 -0.56 8.87
N ALA A 224 -0.84 -1.56 9.54
CA ALA A 224 -2.20 -1.44 10.08
C ALA A 224 -2.34 -0.51 11.30
N ALA A 225 -1.34 -0.46 12.19
CA ALA A 225 -1.43 0.35 13.40
C ALA A 225 -1.66 1.85 13.12
N PRO A 226 -0.92 2.52 12.21
CA PRO A 226 -1.16 3.92 11.89
C PRO A 226 -2.46 4.17 11.09
N MET A 227 -3.11 3.13 10.54
CA MET A 227 -4.42 3.29 9.87
C MET A 227 -5.54 3.64 10.83
N LEU A 228 -5.55 3.03 12.03
CA LEU A 228 -6.68 3.15 12.96
C LEU A 228 -7.00 4.60 13.35
N PRO A 229 -6.05 5.45 13.81
CA PRO A 229 -6.37 6.83 14.16
C PRO A 229 -6.87 7.67 12.97
N LEU A 230 -6.44 7.35 11.75
CA LEU A 230 -6.95 8.01 10.54
C LEU A 230 -8.42 7.64 10.29
N LEU A 231 -8.74 6.36 10.43
CA LEU A 231 -10.09 5.82 10.22
C LEU A 231 -11.06 6.22 11.34
N GLU A 232 -10.61 6.26 12.59
CA GLU A 232 -11.41 6.76 13.72
C GLU A 232 -11.86 8.20 13.48
N ARG A 233 -10.96 9.04 12.96
CA ARG A 233 -11.29 10.42 12.61
C ARG A 233 -12.26 10.51 11.44
N LEU A 234 -12.12 9.69 10.40
CA LEU A 234 -13.05 9.64 9.28
C LEU A 234 -14.44 9.16 9.71
N LEU A 235 -14.50 8.11 10.53
CA LEU A 235 -15.75 7.56 11.07
C LEU A 235 -16.42 8.47 12.10
N ALA A 236 -15.69 9.36 12.76
CA ALA A 236 -16.28 10.40 13.61
C ALA A 236 -17.09 11.44 12.80
N LEU A 237 -16.74 11.64 11.52
CA LEU A 237 -17.46 12.51 10.60
C LEU A 237 -18.61 11.77 9.90
N GLU A 238 -18.34 10.56 9.43
CA GLU A 238 -19.26 9.72 8.66
C GLU A 238 -19.30 8.29 9.24
N PRO A 239 -20.04 8.06 10.34
CA PRO A 239 -20.04 6.77 11.06
C PRO A 239 -20.49 5.59 10.20
N ASP A 240 -21.40 5.83 9.24
CA ASP A 240 -22.01 4.78 8.42
C ASP A 240 -21.35 4.66 7.04
N ASN A 241 -20.21 5.34 6.81
CA ASN A 241 -19.54 5.28 5.52
C ASN A 241 -18.98 3.86 5.26
N PHE A 242 -19.53 3.21 4.22
CA PHE A 242 -19.19 1.85 3.84
C PHE A 242 -17.68 1.66 3.61
N ARG A 243 -17.03 2.59 2.90
CA ARG A 243 -15.61 2.51 2.56
C ARG A 243 -14.72 2.59 3.81
N PHE A 244 -15.06 3.47 4.75
CA PHE A 244 -14.29 3.67 5.98
C PHE A 244 -14.42 2.46 6.92
N ARG A 245 -15.65 1.94 7.08
CA ARG A 245 -15.91 0.74 7.89
C ARG A 245 -15.23 -0.51 7.31
N THR A 246 -15.25 -0.67 5.98
CA THR A 246 -14.56 -1.76 5.30
C THR A 246 -13.05 -1.69 5.52
N LEU A 247 -12.46 -0.50 5.40
CA LEU A 247 -11.03 -0.32 5.61
C LEU A 247 -10.64 -0.50 7.08
N GLN A 248 -11.52 -0.12 8.03
CA GLN A 248 -11.33 -0.36 9.46
C GLN A 248 -11.33 -1.87 9.78
N ALA A 249 -12.27 -2.63 9.22
CA ALA A 249 -12.29 -4.08 9.37
C ALA A 249 -10.99 -4.72 8.80
N SER A 250 -10.51 -4.23 7.66
CA SER A 250 -9.23 -4.65 7.09
C SER A 250 -8.04 -4.35 8.03
N ALA A 251 -8.00 -3.16 8.64
CA ALA A 251 -6.96 -2.80 9.60
C ALA A 251 -6.97 -3.74 10.83
N TYR A 252 -8.14 -4.08 11.35
CA TYR A 252 -8.25 -5.03 12.45
C TYR A 252 -7.80 -6.44 12.06
N ASN A 253 -8.12 -6.92 10.85
CA ASN A 253 -7.61 -8.20 10.34
C ASN A 253 -6.08 -8.20 10.25
N LEU A 254 -5.49 -7.12 9.73
CA LEU A 254 -4.04 -6.97 9.66
C LEU A 254 -3.37 -6.95 11.04
N LEU A 255 -4.06 -6.48 12.08
CA LEU A 255 -3.58 -6.51 13.47
C LEU A 255 -3.86 -7.85 14.18
N GLY A 256 -4.48 -8.82 13.50
CA GLY A 256 -4.89 -10.09 14.13
C GLY A 256 -6.13 -9.97 15.04
N GLN A 257 -6.78 -8.80 15.07
CA GLN A 257 -8.00 -8.56 15.86
C GLN A 257 -9.25 -9.00 15.05
N ASN A 258 -9.26 -10.26 14.64
CA ASN A 258 -10.24 -10.80 13.68
C ASN A 258 -11.69 -10.73 14.17
N ASP A 259 -11.92 -10.83 15.48
CA ASP A 259 -13.27 -10.71 16.06
C ASP A 259 -13.85 -9.31 15.88
N ARG A 260 -13.03 -8.26 16.05
CA ARG A 260 -13.47 -6.89 15.80
C ARG A 260 -13.79 -6.64 14.33
N ALA A 261 -12.95 -7.15 13.44
CA ALA A 261 -13.19 -7.06 11.99
C ALA A 261 -14.52 -7.73 11.62
N ARG A 262 -14.74 -8.95 12.14
CA ARG A 262 -15.95 -9.71 11.90
C ARG A 262 -17.21 -9.01 12.42
N GLN A 263 -17.16 -8.47 13.65
CA GLN A 263 -18.30 -7.72 14.22
C GLN A 263 -18.71 -6.52 13.35
N ILE A 264 -17.74 -5.76 12.85
CA ILE A 264 -18.03 -4.64 11.93
C ILE A 264 -18.69 -5.16 10.65
N GLN A 265 -18.16 -6.25 10.06
CA GLN A 265 -18.69 -6.82 8.83
C GLN A 265 -20.09 -7.43 9.01
N GLU A 266 -20.35 -8.10 10.13
CA GLU A 266 -21.67 -8.63 10.47
C GLU A 266 -22.72 -7.51 10.62
N GLN A 267 -22.36 -6.40 11.27
CA GLN A 267 -23.22 -5.22 11.33
C GLN A 267 -23.49 -4.65 9.94
N MET A 268 -22.44 -4.49 9.13
CA MET A 268 -22.59 -4.00 7.76
C MET A 268 -23.46 -4.93 6.90
N LEU A 269 -23.37 -6.25 7.08
CA LEU A 269 -24.20 -7.22 6.35
C LEU A 269 -25.69 -7.12 6.71
N THR A 270 -26.04 -6.65 7.90
CA THR A 270 -27.45 -6.36 8.24
C THR A 270 -27.99 -5.15 7.49
N GLU A 271 -27.12 -4.19 7.19
CA GLU A 271 -27.44 -2.94 6.46
C GLU A 271 -27.38 -3.15 4.93
N PHE A 272 -26.43 -3.97 4.47
CA PHE A 272 -26.13 -4.19 3.05
C PHE A 272 -26.09 -5.69 2.69
N PRO A 273 -27.20 -6.45 2.87
CA PRO A 273 -27.22 -7.92 2.70
C PRO A 273 -26.97 -8.36 1.25
N GLU A 274 -27.20 -7.48 0.27
CA GLU A 274 -27.02 -7.75 -1.16
C GLU A 274 -25.66 -7.28 -1.70
N SER A 275 -24.73 -6.86 -0.83
CA SER A 275 -23.38 -6.47 -1.26
C SER A 275 -22.50 -7.70 -1.47
N GLU A 276 -22.27 -8.07 -2.73
CA GLU A 276 -21.38 -9.17 -3.11
C GLU A 276 -19.94 -8.95 -2.58
N LEU A 277 -19.49 -7.70 -2.56
CA LEU A 277 -18.17 -7.32 -2.09
C LEU A 277 -18.02 -7.51 -0.58
N LEU A 278 -19.06 -7.18 0.18
CA LEU A 278 -19.04 -7.34 1.63
C LEU A 278 -19.06 -8.83 2.03
N TRP A 279 -19.84 -9.65 1.32
CA TRP A 279 -19.80 -11.10 1.50
C TRP A 279 -18.43 -11.70 1.19
N LEU A 280 -17.75 -11.19 0.15
CA LEU A 280 -16.37 -11.59 -0.16
C LEU A 280 -15.42 -11.25 1.01
N TYR A 281 -15.44 -10.01 1.51
CA TYR A 281 -14.57 -9.58 2.60
C TYR A 281 -14.88 -10.31 3.92
N TYR A 282 -16.13 -10.58 4.18
CA TYR A 282 -16.53 -11.39 5.33
C TYR A 282 -15.99 -12.82 5.21
N GLY A 283 -16.07 -13.41 4.02
CA GLY A 283 -15.44 -14.70 3.71
C GLY A 283 -13.92 -14.70 3.94
N HIS A 284 -13.23 -13.64 3.58
CA HIS A 284 -11.80 -13.50 3.87
C HIS A 284 -11.51 -13.45 5.38
N SER A 285 -12.30 -12.71 6.15
CA SER A 285 -12.16 -12.65 7.61
C SER A 285 -12.43 -14.00 8.28
N LEU A 286 -13.45 -14.72 7.82
CA LEU A 286 -13.76 -16.08 8.30
C LEU A 286 -12.63 -17.07 7.97
N ARG A 287 -12.04 -17.00 6.77
CA ARG A 287 -10.91 -17.84 6.37
C ARG A 287 -9.68 -17.59 7.26
N ILE A 288 -9.36 -16.31 7.52
CA ILE A 288 -8.26 -15.93 8.43
C ILE A 288 -8.52 -16.49 9.84
N ALA A 289 -9.76 -16.44 10.33
CA ALA A 289 -10.18 -17.01 11.60
C ALA A 289 -10.22 -18.55 11.63
N GLY A 290 -9.97 -19.22 10.49
CA GLY A 290 -10.02 -20.68 10.39
C GLY A 290 -11.43 -21.28 10.28
N ARG A 291 -12.47 -20.44 10.12
CA ARG A 291 -13.89 -20.84 9.98
C ARG A 291 -14.20 -21.17 8.52
N LEU A 292 -13.59 -22.26 8.00
CA LEU A 292 -13.55 -22.53 6.56
C LEU A 292 -14.92 -22.81 5.95
N GLU A 293 -15.80 -23.55 6.63
CA GLU A 293 -17.15 -23.85 6.12
C GLU A 293 -17.98 -22.58 5.94
N GLU A 294 -17.89 -21.68 6.90
CA GLU A 294 -18.59 -20.39 6.85
C GLU A 294 -17.97 -19.46 5.81
N ALA A 295 -16.66 -19.51 5.64
CA ALA A 295 -15.98 -18.76 4.56
C ALA A 295 -16.49 -19.25 3.18
N VAL A 296 -16.62 -20.55 2.98
CA VAL A 296 -17.22 -21.13 1.76
C VAL A 296 -18.65 -20.62 1.55
N ALA A 297 -19.48 -20.62 2.61
CA ALA A 297 -20.86 -20.13 2.52
C ALA A 297 -20.91 -18.64 2.15
N ALA A 298 -20.04 -17.80 2.73
CA ALA A 298 -19.95 -16.38 2.42
C ALA A 298 -19.50 -16.14 0.96
N TYR A 299 -18.46 -16.82 0.48
CA TYR A 299 -18.04 -16.73 -0.92
C TYR A 299 -19.12 -17.23 -1.88
N ARG A 300 -19.83 -18.31 -1.55
CA ARG A 300 -20.97 -18.80 -2.34
C ARG A 300 -22.10 -17.77 -2.39
N GLN A 301 -22.35 -17.04 -1.30
CA GLN A 301 -23.32 -15.94 -1.32
C GLN A 301 -22.88 -14.82 -2.26
N SER A 302 -21.62 -14.45 -2.22
CA SER A 302 -21.04 -13.46 -3.14
C SER A 302 -21.21 -13.87 -4.61
N THR A 303 -20.90 -15.16 -4.96
CA THR A 303 -21.08 -15.67 -6.34
C THR A 303 -22.55 -15.74 -6.77
N ARG A 304 -23.50 -15.97 -5.84
CA ARG A 304 -24.95 -15.94 -6.14
C ARG A 304 -25.43 -14.53 -6.43
N LEU A 305 -25.00 -13.55 -5.64
CA LEU A 305 -25.39 -12.15 -5.82
C LEU A 305 -24.84 -11.56 -7.13
N LYS A 306 -23.62 -11.94 -7.49
CA LYS A 306 -22.94 -11.43 -8.70
C LYS A 306 -22.13 -12.54 -9.37
N PRO A 307 -22.76 -13.35 -10.24
CA PRO A 307 -22.08 -14.48 -10.90
C PRO A 307 -20.85 -14.08 -11.73
N GLN A 308 -20.79 -12.86 -12.26
CA GLN A 308 -19.66 -12.33 -13.01
C GLN A 308 -18.51 -11.79 -12.14
N PHE A 309 -18.61 -11.87 -10.81
CA PHE A 309 -17.58 -11.41 -9.88
C PHE A 309 -16.48 -12.47 -9.72
N GLY A 310 -15.46 -12.42 -10.57
CA GLY A 310 -14.38 -13.41 -10.66
C GLY A 310 -13.65 -13.64 -9.34
N GLU A 311 -13.45 -12.59 -8.52
CA GLU A 311 -12.71 -12.68 -7.26
C GLU A 311 -13.37 -13.64 -6.26
N ALA A 312 -14.68 -13.72 -6.21
CA ALA A 312 -15.39 -14.64 -5.34
C ALA A 312 -15.18 -16.10 -5.77
N TRP A 313 -15.20 -16.40 -7.08
CA TRP A 313 -14.89 -17.72 -7.63
C TRP A 313 -13.43 -18.11 -7.42
N PHE A 314 -12.51 -17.18 -7.65
CA PHE A 314 -11.09 -17.41 -7.36
C PHE A 314 -10.83 -17.64 -5.87
N SER A 315 -11.53 -16.92 -4.99
CA SER A 315 -11.42 -17.12 -3.53
C SER A 315 -11.86 -18.51 -3.10
N LEU A 316 -12.95 -19.05 -3.70
CA LEU A 316 -13.38 -20.44 -3.51
C LEU A 316 -12.31 -21.43 -4.01
N ALA A 317 -11.78 -21.22 -5.21
CA ALA A 317 -10.72 -22.08 -5.78
C ALA A 317 -9.47 -22.08 -4.91
N ASN A 318 -9.13 -20.92 -4.34
CA ASN A 318 -7.91 -20.72 -3.55
C ASN A 318 -7.97 -21.37 -2.16
N LEU A 319 -9.16 -21.75 -1.64
CA LEU A 319 -9.30 -22.58 -0.43
C LEU A 319 -8.75 -24.01 -0.65
N LYS A 320 -8.64 -24.47 -1.90
CA LYS A 320 -8.08 -25.79 -2.31
C LYS A 320 -8.82 -27.01 -1.77
N THR A 321 -9.75 -26.83 -0.85
CA THR A 321 -10.63 -27.85 -0.28
C THR A 321 -11.98 -27.91 -0.98
N VAL A 322 -12.34 -26.84 -1.69
CA VAL A 322 -13.59 -26.76 -2.46
C VAL A 322 -13.44 -27.53 -3.77
N ARG A 323 -14.42 -28.36 -4.07
CA ARG A 323 -14.60 -29.02 -5.37
C ARG A 323 -15.77 -28.33 -6.08
N PHE A 324 -15.53 -27.87 -7.29
CA PHE A 324 -16.56 -27.25 -8.11
C PHE A 324 -17.42 -28.31 -8.78
N SER A 325 -18.73 -28.10 -8.81
CA SER A 325 -19.66 -28.91 -9.60
C SER A 325 -19.55 -28.59 -11.10
N ASP A 326 -20.10 -29.46 -11.93
CA ASP A 326 -20.17 -29.20 -13.38
C ASP A 326 -20.99 -27.93 -13.68
N GLU A 327 -22.00 -27.60 -12.87
CA GLU A 327 -22.77 -26.36 -12.96
C GLU A 327 -21.91 -25.13 -12.62
N ASP A 328 -21.08 -25.21 -11.58
CA ASP A 328 -20.12 -24.17 -11.24
C ASP A 328 -19.16 -23.91 -12.41
N ILE A 329 -18.61 -24.98 -12.99
CA ILE A 329 -17.66 -24.90 -14.10
C ILE A 329 -18.34 -24.28 -15.34
N ALA A 330 -19.54 -24.73 -15.69
CA ALA A 330 -20.30 -24.19 -16.80
C ALA A 330 -20.61 -22.68 -16.58
N THR A 331 -20.96 -22.31 -15.35
CA THR A 331 -21.17 -20.90 -14.98
C THR A 331 -19.90 -20.08 -15.16
N MET A 332 -18.76 -20.53 -14.61
CA MET A 332 -17.48 -19.84 -14.74
C MET A 332 -17.08 -19.69 -16.21
N GLN A 333 -17.25 -20.74 -17.04
CA GLN A 333 -16.94 -20.69 -18.47
C GLN A 333 -17.83 -19.68 -19.22
N ALA A 334 -19.14 -19.67 -18.93
CA ALA A 334 -20.08 -18.72 -19.53
C ALA A 334 -19.72 -17.26 -19.16
N GLN A 335 -19.33 -17.00 -17.92
CA GLN A 335 -18.92 -15.67 -17.49
C GLN A 335 -17.57 -15.26 -18.12
N ALA A 336 -16.58 -16.14 -18.14
CA ALA A 336 -15.27 -15.88 -18.73
C ALA A 336 -15.35 -15.57 -20.25
N ALA A 337 -16.34 -16.12 -20.95
CA ALA A 337 -16.56 -15.91 -22.37
C ALA A 337 -17.23 -14.56 -22.70
N ARG A 338 -17.73 -13.81 -21.74
CA ARG A 338 -18.41 -12.52 -21.97
C ARG A 338 -17.45 -11.48 -22.52
N VAL A 339 -17.86 -10.73 -23.53
CA VAL A 339 -17.06 -9.67 -24.14
C VAL A 339 -16.91 -8.44 -23.22
N ASP A 340 -17.94 -8.17 -22.43
CA ASP A 340 -18.04 -7.03 -21.52
C ASP A 340 -17.43 -7.29 -20.12
N LEU A 341 -16.80 -8.46 -19.92
CA LEU A 341 -16.16 -8.78 -18.66
C LEU A 341 -14.83 -8.04 -18.51
N GLU A 342 -14.63 -7.40 -17.37
CA GLU A 342 -13.36 -6.77 -17.01
C GLU A 342 -12.21 -7.79 -16.97
N ASP A 343 -11.03 -7.39 -17.41
CA ASP A 343 -9.88 -8.28 -17.52
C ASP A 343 -9.45 -8.88 -16.18
N ASP A 344 -9.54 -8.12 -15.07
CA ASP A 344 -9.26 -8.64 -13.73
C ASP A 344 -10.23 -9.77 -13.33
N SER A 345 -11.52 -9.63 -13.60
CA SER A 345 -12.48 -10.71 -13.37
C SER A 345 -12.23 -11.90 -14.28
N ARG A 346 -11.90 -11.64 -15.56
CA ARG A 346 -11.59 -12.70 -16.54
C ARG A 346 -10.41 -13.54 -16.10
N LEU A 347 -9.30 -12.90 -15.71
CA LEU A 347 -8.12 -13.63 -15.25
C LEU A 347 -8.41 -14.47 -13.99
N GLN A 348 -9.26 -13.98 -13.08
CA GLN A 348 -9.65 -14.71 -11.87
C GLN A 348 -10.47 -15.96 -12.21
N PHE A 349 -11.37 -15.89 -13.20
CA PHE A 349 -12.08 -17.06 -13.74
C PHE A 349 -11.12 -18.05 -14.37
N GLU A 350 -10.12 -17.59 -15.12
CA GLU A 350 -9.13 -18.47 -15.74
C GLU A 350 -8.35 -19.27 -14.67
N PHE A 351 -7.91 -18.64 -13.58
CA PHE A 351 -7.26 -19.37 -12.48
C PHE A 351 -8.23 -20.31 -11.74
N ALA A 352 -9.49 -19.92 -11.54
CA ALA A 352 -10.49 -20.78 -10.91
C ALA A 352 -10.83 -22.01 -11.76
N LEU A 353 -11.00 -21.84 -13.07
CA LEU A 353 -11.20 -22.91 -14.04
C LEU A 353 -9.96 -23.82 -14.14
N GLY A 354 -8.76 -23.24 -14.16
CA GLY A 354 -7.52 -24.01 -14.10
C GLY A 354 -7.48 -24.98 -12.92
N LYS A 355 -7.88 -24.49 -11.73
CA LYS A 355 -7.98 -25.33 -10.52
C LYS A 355 -9.12 -26.36 -10.62
N ALA A 356 -10.27 -25.98 -11.15
CA ALA A 356 -11.42 -26.89 -11.31
C ALA A 356 -11.07 -28.08 -12.20
N PHE A 357 -10.45 -27.84 -13.35
CA PHE A 357 -10.01 -28.90 -14.26
C PHE A 357 -8.83 -29.72 -13.70
N GLU A 358 -7.92 -29.11 -12.94
CA GLU A 358 -6.89 -29.86 -12.21
C GLU A 358 -7.52 -30.87 -11.24
N ASP A 359 -8.56 -30.48 -10.52
CA ASP A 359 -9.28 -31.35 -9.60
C ASP A 359 -10.00 -32.51 -10.29
N GLN A 360 -10.45 -32.29 -11.52
CA GLN A 360 -11.04 -33.33 -12.39
C GLN A 360 -9.96 -34.15 -13.12
N ARG A 361 -8.66 -33.86 -12.93
CA ARG A 361 -7.51 -34.47 -13.61
C ARG A 361 -7.51 -34.25 -15.15
N ILE A 362 -8.17 -33.20 -15.64
CA ILE A 362 -8.17 -32.80 -17.05
C ILE A 362 -7.02 -31.80 -17.25
N PHE A 363 -5.78 -32.29 -17.17
CA PHE A 363 -4.57 -31.47 -17.05
C PHE A 363 -4.33 -30.57 -18.26
N ALA A 364 -4.70 -30.98 -19.48
CA ALA A 364 -4.56 -30.15 -20.67
C ALA A 364 -5.43 -28.87 -20.59
N ALA A 365 -6.72 -29.02 -20.27
CA ALA A 365 -7.62 -27.89 -20.07
C ALA A 365 -7.19 -27.04 -18.88
N SER A 366 -6.77 -27.68 -17.78
CA SER A 366 -6.25 -26.98 -16.62
C SER A 366 -5.05 -26.08 -16.98
N PHE A 367 -4.06 -26.63 -17.70
CA PHE A 367 -2.89 -25.85 -18.12
C PHE A 367 -3.26 -24.68 -19.04
N GLU A 368 -4.16 -24.92 -20.00
CA GLU A 368 -4.63 -23.89 -20.93
C GLU A 368 -5.28 -22.71 -20.20
N HIS A 369 -6.11 -22.98 -19.18
CA HIS A 369 -6.71 -21.95 -18.35
C HIS A 369 -5.66 -21.20 -17.52
N TYR A 370 -4.75 -21.89 -16.84
CA TYR A 370 -3.65 -21.22 -16.14
C TYR A 370 -2.79 -20.38 -17.08
N ALA A 371 -2.47 -20.86 -18.27
CA ALA A 371 -1.68 -20.12 -19.25
C ALA A 371 -2.40 -18.84 -19.73
N ARG A 372 -3.71 -18.92 -20.02
CA ARG A 372 -4.51 -17.73 -20.37
C ARG A 372 -4.58 -16.71 -19.24
N GLY A 373 -4.83 -17.16 -18.00
CA GLY A 373 -4.84 -16.27 -16.83
C GLY A 373 -3.50 -15.59 -16.61
N ASN A 374 -2.39 -16.33 -16.75
CA ASN A 374 -1.04 -15.79 -16.66
C ASN A 374 -0.75 -14.77 -17.78
N ALA A 375 -1.11 -15.08 -19.03
CA ALA A 375 -0.92 -14.17 -20.16
C ALA A 375 -1.69 -12.85 -19.99
N LEU A 376 -2.95 -12.91 -19.51
CA LEU A 376 -3.72 -11.72 -19.18
C LEU A 376 -3.00 -10.87 -18.12
N ARG A 377 -2.54 -11.48 -17.03
CA ARG A 377 -1.84 -10.74 -15.99
C ARG A 377 -0.49 -10.19 -16.47
N ARG A 378 0.27 -10.97 -17.26
CA ARG A 378 1.55 -10.54 -17.83
C ARG A 378 1.40 -9.28 -18.70
N ALA A 379 0.29 -9.16 -19.44
CA ALA A 379 -0.02 -7.98 -20.24
C ALA A 379 -0.36 -6.73 -19.40
N MET A 380 -0.84 -6.91 -18.17
CA MET A 380 -1.20 -5.81 -17.26
C MET A 380 -0.01 -5.30 -16.44
N VAL A 381 1.07 -6.09 -16.29
CA VAL A 381 2.21 -5.76 -15.44
C VAL A 381 3.48 -5.58 -16.26
N HIS A 382 4.35 -4.71 -15.79
CA HIS A 382 5.68 -4.55 -16.38
C HIS A 382 6.69 -5.35 -15.57
N TYR A 383 7.31 -6.35 -16.20
CA TYR A 383 8.39 -7.11 -15.60
C TYR A 383 9.51 -7.35 -16.62
N GLU A 384 10.74 -7.08 -16.23
CA GLU A 384 11.95 -7.32 -17.02
C GLU A 384 12.90 -8.25 -16.25
N ALA A 385 13.05 -9.48 -16.73
CA ALA A 385 13.93 -10.46 -16.10
C ALA A 385 15.39 -9.98 -16.01
N ASP A 386 15.86 -9.24 -17.02
CA ASP A 386 17.22 -8.66 -17.02
C ASP A 386 17.43 -7.64 -15.88
N GLY A 387 16.36 -6.94 -15.46
CA GLY A 387 16.41 -6.03 -14.32
C GLY A 387 16.79 -6.75 -13.04
N PHE A 388 16.15 -7.91 -12.80
CA PHE A 388 16.45 -8.74 -11.64
C PHE A 388 17.86 -9.35 -11.71
N THR A 389 18.27 -9.87 -12.87
CA THR A 389 19.63 -10.38 -13.07
C THR A 389 20.69 -9.30 -12.77
N ARG A 390 20.48 -8.06 -13.27
CA ARG A 390 21.39 -6.93 -12.96
C ARG A 390 21.39 -6.58 -11.46
N PHE A 391 20.25 -6.66 -10.81
CA PHE A 391 20.16 -6.46 -9.35
C PHE A 391 21.01 -7.50 -8.61
N VAL A 392 20.84 -8.79 -8.91
CA VAL A 392 21.62 -9.89 -8.30
C VAL A 392 23.12 -9.68 -8.51
N GLN A 393 23.54 -9.30 -9.71
CA GLN A 393 24.95 -8.98 -10.00
C GLN A 393 25.49 -7.85 -9.12
N ARG A 394 24.72 -6.77 -8.93
CA ARG A 394 25.11 -5.66 -8.04
C ARG A 394 25.19 -6.10 -6.58
N VAL A 395 24.28 -6.94 -6.13
CA VAL A 395 24.30 -7.51 -4.76
C VAL A 395 25.55 -8.34 -4.54
N CYS A 396 25.86 -9.25 -5.47
CA CYS A 396 27.06 -10.09 -5.39
C CYS A 396 28.36 -9.27 -5.45
N ALA A 397 28.38 -8.22 -6.27
CA ALA A 397 29.55 -7.35 -6.38
C ALA A 397 29.81 -6.53 -5.10
N LEU A 398 28.77 -6.17 -4.37
CA LEU A 398 28.91 -5.40 -3.12
C LEU A 398 29.26 -6.32 -1.94
N TYR A 399 28.49 -7.36 -1.73
CA TYR A 399 28.53 -8.17 -0.50
C TYR A 399 29.60 -9.26 -0.56
N THR A 400 30.87 -8.86 -0.68
CA THR A 400 32.02 -9.79 -0.66
C THR A 400 32.41 -10.16 0.77
N PRO A 401 33.21 -11.24 0.99
CA PRO A 401 33.76 -11.57 2.31
C PRO A 401 34.52 -10.39 2.94
N GLU A 402 35.29 -9.64 2.15
CA GLU A 402 36.07 -8.48 2.60
C GLU A 402 35.14 -7.33 3.03
N PHE A 403 34.03 -7.12 2.32
CA PHE A 403 33.03 -6.11 2.67
C PHE A 403 32.40 -6.39 4.04
N PHE A 404 32.06 -7.63 4.32
CA PHE A 404 31.54 -8.05 5.61
C PHE A 404 32.59 -8.00 6.71
N ALA A 405 33.81 -8.44 6.42
CA ALA A 405 34.92 -8.40 7.39
C ALA A 405 35.21 -6.96 7.86
N ALA A 406 35.22 -6.00 6.91
CA ALA A 406 35.43 -4.57 7.22
C ALA A 406 34.29 -3.97 8.09
N ARG A 407 33.13 -4.62 8.15
CA ARG A 407 31.95 -4.21 8.93
C ARG A 407 31.60 -5.15 10.07
N ALA A 408 32.52 -6.01 10.48
CA ALA A 408 32.32 -6.92 11.59
C ALA A 408 31.97 -6.16 12.88
N GLY A 409 31.00 -6.67 13.63
CA GLY A 409 30.51 -6.07 14.86
C GLY A 409 29.65 -4.81 14.66
N THR A 410 29.12 -4.58 13.45
CA THR A 410 28.07 -3.57 13.22
C THR A 410 26.69 -4.17 13.48
N GLY A 411 25.65 -3.32 13.50
CA GLY A 411 24.27 -3.72 13.70
C GLY A 411 23.91 -3.98 15.16
N ASN A 412 22.67 -4.39 15.38
CA ASN A 412 22.16 -4.79 16.69
C ASN A 412 22.44 -6.28 16.95
N PRO A 413 23.07 -6.65 18.06
CA PRO A 413 23.48 -8.03 18.35
C PRO A 413 22.34 -8.93 18.84
N ALA A 414 21.09 -8.49 18.87
CA ALA A 414 19.95 -9.29 19.31
C ALA A 414 19.85 -10.61 18.50
N PRO A 415 19.73 -11.76 19.19
CA PRO A 415 19.61 -13.05 18.53
C PRO A 415 18.15 -13.45 18.26
N ASP A 416 17.19 -12.59 18.59
CA ASP A 416 15.76 -12.90 18.58
C ASP A 416 15.21 -13.27 17.19
N PRO A 417 15.60 -12.59 16.08
CA PRO A 417 14.98 -12.82 14.78
C PRO A 417 15.43 -14.12 14.11
N ILE A 418 14.48 -14.85 13.54
CA ILE A 418 14.69 -15.97 12.64
C ILE A 418 14.03 -15.62 11.33
N PHE A 419 14.81 -15.37 10.28
CA PHE A 419 14.31 -15.07 8.95
C PHE A 419 14.10 -16.36 8.15
N VAL A 420 12.89 -16.55 7.61
CA VAL A 420 12.60 -17.62 6.66
C VAL A 420 12.45 -16.98 5.28
N VAL A 421 13.42 -17.23 4.42
CA VAL A 421 13.53 -16.64 3.08
C VAL A 421 13.43 -17.72 1.99
N GLY A 422 13.31 -17.32 0.72
CA GLY A 422 13.23 -18.21 -0.42
C GLY A 422 12.21 -17.74 -1.46
N LEU A 423 11.78 -18.62 -2.35
CA LEU A 423 10.68 -18.30 -3.26
C LEU A 423 9.33 -18.56 -2.60
N PRO A 424 8.25 -17.90 -3.05
CA PRO A 424 6.89 -18.32 -2.71
C PRO A 424 6.69 -19.80 -3.10
N ARG A 425 5.85 -20.53 -2.38
CA ARG A 425 5.53 -21.96 -2.63
C ARG A 425 6.71 -22.93 -2.43
N SER A 426 7.81 -22.50 -1.81
CA SER A 426 8.95 -23.35 -1.46
C SER A 426 8.80 -24.14 -0.16
N GLY A 427 7.71 -23.96 0.59
CA GLY A 427 7.52 -24.58 1.91
C GLY A 427 7.83 -23.63 3.09
N SER A 428 8.08 -22.34 2.83
CA SER A 428 8.41 -21.35 3.87
C SER A 428 7.35 -21.24 4.97
N THR A 429 6.04 -21.35 4.65
CA THR A 429 4.97 -21.36 5.65
C THR A 429 4.99 -22.62 6.53
N LEU A 430 5.41 -23.75 5.97
CA LEU A 430 5.59 -24.99 6.74
C LEU A 430 6.71 -24.83 7.76
N LEU A 431 7.86 -24.29 7.34
CA LEU A 431 8.99 -24.02 8.25
C LEU A 431 8.62 -23.02 9.35
N GLU A 432 7.91 -21.96 8.99
CA GLU A 432 7.36 -21.01 9.96
C GLU A 432 6.44 -21.71 10.98
N GLN A 433 5.56 -22.61 10.53
CA GLN A 433 4.64 -23.32 11.40
C GLN A 433 5.37 -24.30 12.32
N ILE A 434 6.36 -25.04 11.82
CA ILE A 434 7.23 -25.93 12.61
C ILE A 434 7.94 -25.14 13.70
N LEU A 435 8.59 -24.03 13.34
CA LEU A 435 9.30 -23.17 14.29
C LEU A 435 8.36 -22.53 15.32
N ALA A 436 7.19 -22.05 14.88
CA ALA A 436 6.20 -21.44 15.77
C ALA A 436 5.54 -22.43 16.73
N SER A 437 5.67 -23.74 16.48
CA SER A 437 5.22 -24.80 17.40
C SER A 437 6.17 -24.98 18.57
N HIS A 438 7.42 -24.48 18.49
CA HIS A 438 8.37 -24.52 19.57
C HIS A 438 8.02 -23.55 20.70
N SER A 439 8.17 -23.95 21.97
CA SER A 439 7.78 -23.15 23.14
C SER A 439 8.48 -21.78 23.24
N GLN A 440 9.70 -21.65 22.67
CA GLN A 440 10.51 -20.44 22.72
C GLN A 440 10.38 -19.57 21.45
N VAL A 441 9.60 -19.96 20.47
CA VAL A 441 9.50 -19.25 19.18
C VAL A 441 8.07 -18.81 18.92
N GLU A 442 7.86 -17.54 18.58
CA GLU A 442 6.57 -17.09 18.07
C GLU A 442 6.63 -16.84 16.57
N GLY A 443 5.61 -17.30 15.86
CA GLY A 443 5.41 -16.96 14.46
C GLY A 443 4.75 -15.58 14.36
N THR A 444 5.28 -14.74 13.48
CA THR A 444 4.65 -13.45 13.19
C THR A 444 3.88 -13.51 11.87
N ARG A 445 4.37 -12.85 10.85
CA ARG A 445 3.79 -12.80 9.51
C ARG A 445 4.87 -12.40 8.48
N GLU A 446 4.47 -12.11 7.26
CA GLU A 446 5.33 -11.46 6.26
C GLU A 446 5.50 -9.99 6.65
N LEU A 447 6.66 -9.66 7.27
CA LEU A 447 6.95 -8.32 7.77
C LEU A 447 7.56 -7.46 6.66
N PRO A 448 7.02 -6.25 6.41
CA PRO A 448 7.48 -5.40 5.31
C PRO A 448 8.76 -4.60 5.63
N ASP A 449 9.31 -4.74 6.82
CA ASP A 449 10.34 -3.85 7.36
C ASP A 449 11.65 -3.89 6.56
N ILE A 450 12.18 -5.07 6.28
CA ILE A 450 13.44 -5.21 5.50
C ILE A 450 13.28 -4.70 4.08
N PRO A 451 12.25 -5.08 3.30
CA PRO A 451 11.98 -4.46 2.00
C PRO A 451 11.78 -2.95 2.09
N GLY A 452 11.13 -2.45 3.14
CA GLY A 452 10.94 -1.04 3.40
C GLY A 452 12.26 -0.29 3.56
N PHE A 453 13.22 -0.85 4.31
CA PHE A 453 14.57 -0.26 4.43
C PHE A 453 15.32 -0.26 3.09
N ALA A 454 15.17 -1.30 2.28
CA ALA A 454 15.76 -1.31 0.95
C ALA A 454 15.18 -0.21 0.06
N LEU A 455 13.87 0.04 0.13
CA LEU A 455 13.22 1.17 -0.58
C LEU A 455 13.73 2.52 -0.10
N GLU A 456 13.84 2.74 1.21
CA GLU A 456 14.42 3.96 1.79
C GLU A 456 15.88 4.18 1.35
N LEU A 457 16.63 3.10 1.16
CA LEU A 457 18.00 3.10 0.64
C LEU A 457 18.07 3.22 -0.89
N GLY A 458 16.94 3.45 -1.56
CA GLY A 458 16.86 3.72 -2.99
C GLY A 458 16.77 2.48 -3.86
N ALA A 459 16.09 1.42 -3.43
CA ALA A 459 15.86 0.22 -4.24
C ALA A 459 14.91 0.46 -5.43
N LEU A 460 14.09 1.52 -5.37
CA LEU A 460 13.13 1.81 -6.44
C LEU A 460 13.84 2.29 -7.71
N GLU A 461 13.54 1.65 -8.83
CA GLU A 461 13.98 2.08 -10.16
C GLU A 461 13.12 3.24 -10.65
N ARG A 462 13.78 4.34 -11.05
CA ARG A 462 13.10 5.54 -11.58
C ARG A 462 13.59 5.82 -13.00
N PRO A 463 12.76 6.33 -13.91
CA PRO A 463 13.18 6.68 -15.25
C PRO A 463 14.41 7.57 -15.27
N GLY A 464 15.48 7.13 -15.95
CA GLY A 464 16.73 7.90 -16.07
C GLY A 464 17.61 7.94 -14.81
N LYS A 465 17.23 7.25 -13.72
CA LYS A 465 18.02 7.19 -12.49
C LYS A 465 18.12 5.74 -12.01
N PRO A 466 19.30 5.11 -12.09
CA PRO A 466 19.46 3.73 -11.62
C PRO A 466 19.23 3.67 -10.10
N PRO A 467 18.75 2.51 -9.59
CA PRO A 467 18.56 2.30 -8.16
C PRO A 467 19.87 2.46 -7.40
N ALA A 468 19.84 3.23 -6.30
CA ALA A 468 21.00 3.41 -5.42
C ALA A 468 21.34 2.16 -4.61
N TYR A 469 20.32 1.39 -4.20
CA TYR A 469 20.49 0.12 -3.51
C TYR A 469 20.93 -1.00 -4.49
N PRO A 470 21.85 -1.91 -4.13
CA PRO A 470 22.46 -2.07 -2.80
C PRO A 470 23.68 -1.17 -2.54
N ALA A 471 24.20 -0.44 -3.54
CA ALA A 471 25.44 0.34 -3.41
C ALA A 471 25.38 1.41 -2.28
N SER A 472 24.20 1.98 -2.03
CA SER A 472 23.97 2.93 -0.92
C SER A 472 24.31 2.37 0.46
N VAL A 473 24.22 1.05 0.66
CA VAL A 473 24.60 0.39 1.92
C VAL A 473 26.08 0.59 2.24
N ALA A 474 26.92 0.73 1.23
CA ALA A 474 28.35 0.97 1.42
C ALA A 474 28.66 2.31 2.09
N GLN A 475 27.73 3.27 1.99
CA GLN A 475 27.85 4.62 2.55
C GLN A 475 27.39 4.70 4.03
N LEU A 476 26.71 3.67 4.54
CA LEU A 476 26.24 3.64 5.91
C LEU A 476 27.40 3.37 6.87
N ASP A 477 27.47 4.19 7.89
CA ASP A 477 28.40 3.98 9.02
C ASP A 477 27.86 2.96 10.04
N ARG A 478 28.69 2.66 11.04
CA ARG A 478 28.32 1.72 12.12
C ARG A 478 27.07 2.16 12.89
N ALA A 479 26.96 3.44 13.21
CA ALA A 479 25.84 3.97 13.97
C ALA A 479 24.52 3.88 13.20
N GLN A 480 24.56 4.18 11.91
CA GLN A 480 23.41 4.08 11.00
C GLN A 480 22.95 2.63 10.84
N LEU A 481 23.86 1.68 10.66
CA LEU A 481 23.54 0.25 10.60
C LEU A 481 22.92 -0.27 11.90
N THR A 482 23.47 0.15 13.06
CA THR A 482 22.90 -0.20 14.37
C THR A 482 21.51 0.41 14.55
N ALA A 483 21.33 1.69 14.20
CA ALA A 483 20.03 2.36 14.29
C ALA A 483 18.95 1.71 13.41
N LEU A 484 19.31 1.21 12.22
CA LEU A 484 18.38 0.44 11.37
C LEU A 484 18.01 -0.91 12.04
N GLY A 485 18.97 -1.60 12.65
CA GLY A 485 18.71 -2.83 13.43
C GLY A 485 17.79 -2.58 14.64
N ASP A 486 18.03 -1.50 15.39
CA ASP A 486 17.18 -1.07 16.51
C ASP A 486 15.76 -0.75 16.04
N ARG A 487 15.65 -0.04 14.92
CA ARG A 487 14.36 0.32 14.31
C ARG A 487 13.59 -0.93 13.87
N TYR A 488 14.26 -1.91 13.26
CA TYR A 488 13.65 -3.20 12.91
C TYR A 488 13.03 -3.87 14.15
N LEU A 489 13.79 -4.01 15.22
CA LEU A 489 13.31 -4.64 16.45
C LEU A 489 12.15 -3.87 17.09
N ALA A 490 12.18 -2.53 17.03
CA ALA A 490 11.09 -1.70 17.53
C ALA A 490 9.81 -1.83 16.70
N GLN A 491 9.93 -1.81 15.37
CA GLN A 491 8.80 -1.91 14.45
C GLN A 491 8.14 -3.29 14.45
N THR A 492 8.93 -4.35 14.64
CA THR A 492 8.41 -5.73 14.71
C THR A 492 7.79 -6.09 16.06
N ARG A 493 8.09 -5.34 17.13
CA ARG A 493 7.59 -5.61 18.48
C ARG A 493 6.07 -5.73 18.61
N PRO A 494 5.25 -4.89 17.97
CA PRO A 494 3.78 -5.03 18.03
C PRO A 494 3.24 -6.35 17.45
N HIS A 495 4.03 -7.05 16.65
CA HIS A 495 3.67 -8.34 16.06
C HIS A 495 4.07 -9.54 16.92
N ARG A 496 4.81 -9.30 18.00
CA ARG A 496 5.28 -10.30 18.96
C ARG A 496 4.33 -10.35 20.16
N VAL A 497 3.21 -11.02 19.97
CA VAL A 497 2.09 -11.03 20.93
C VAL A 497 2.26 -12.04 22.06
N LEU A 498 3.09 -13.07 21.88
CA LEU A 498 3.36 -14.11 22.88
C LEU A 498 4.54 -13.79 23.79
N GLY A 499 5.38 -12.82 23.43
CA GLY A 499 6.55 -12.41 24.20
C GLY A 499 7.62 -13.51 24.33
N ARG A 500 7.69 -14.44 23.38
CA ARG A 500 8.69 -15.50 23.37
C ARG A 500 10.10 -14.96 23.06
N PRO A 501 11.19 -15.64 23.46
CA PRO A 501 12.56 -15.19 23.24
C PRO A 501 12.94 -15.01 21.78
N ARG A 502 12.38 -15.83 20.87
CA ARG A 502 12.64 -15.80 19.43
C ARG A 502 11.34 -15.52 18.68
N PHE A 503 11.46 -14.96 17.48
CA PHE A 503 10.33 -14.81 16.56
C PHE A 503 10.74 -15.07 15.13
N VAL A 504 9.79 -15.53 14.33
CA VAL A 504 9.98 -15.80 12.90
C VAL A 504 9.47 -14.62 12.09
N ASP A 505 10.34 -14.01 11.28
CA ASP A 505 9.98 -13.16 10.15
C ASP A 505 10.02 -14.02 8.88
N LYS A 506 8.83 -14.41 8.40
CA LYS A 506 8.72 -15.21 7.18
C LYS A 506 8.30 -14.30 6.03
N MET A 507 9.27 -13.69 5.39
CA MET A 507 9.10 -12.94 4.15
C MET A 507 9.99 -13.59 3.07
N PRO A 508 9.40 -14.38 2.16
CA PRO A 508 10.19 -15.09 1.14
C PRO A 508 11.15 -14.17 0.39
N ALA A 509 10.70 -12.98 -0.05
CA ALA A 509 11.49 -12.02 -0.81
C ALA A 509 12.71 -11.47 -0.04
N ASN A 510 12.83 -11.67 1.28
CA ASN A 510 13.99 -11.25 2.06
C ASN A 510 15.30 -11.96 1.64
N PHE A 511 15.24 -13.00 0.79
CA PHE A 511 16.45 -13.56 0.20
C PHE A 511 17.25 -12.53 -0.62
N ASN A 512 16.59 -11.52 -1.18
CA ASN A 512 17.21 -10.39 -1.87
C ASN A 512 18.05 -9.49 -0.93
N HIS A 513 17.82 -9.59 0.35
CA HIS A 513 18.33 -8.67 1.37
C HIS A 513 19.18 -9.38 2.45
N VAL A 514 19.60 -10.61 2.22
CA VAL A 514 20.42 -11.40 3.17
C VAL A 514 21.65 -10.62 3.64
N GLY A 515 22.34 -9.92 2.72
CA GLY A 515 23.50 -9.10 3.06
C GLY A 515 23.15 -7.92 3.97
N LEU A 516 22.03 -7.25 3.71
CA LEU A 516 21.53 -6.16 4.57
C LEU A 516 21.12 -6.71 5.94
N ILE A 517 20.34 -7.79 5.99
CA ILE A 517 19.92 -8.45 7.23
C ILE A 517 21.14 -8.77 8.11
N HIS A 518 22.19 -9.37 7.52
CA HIS A 518 23.38 -9.71 8.26
C HIS A 518 24.12 -8.50 8.85
N LEU A 519 24.12 -7.35 8.14
CA LEU A 519 24.72 -6.11 8.63
C LEU A 519 23.90 -5.46 9.76
N LEU A 520 22.57 -5.51 9.66
CA LEU A 520 21.67 -4.92 10.65
C LEU A 520 21.54 -5.79 11.92
N LEU A 521 21.54 -7.11 11.76
CA LEU A 521 21.21 -8.12 12.77
C LEU A 521 22.18 -9.31 12.66
N PRO A 522 23.46 -9.14 13.04
CA PRO A 522 24.51 -10.12 12.76
C PRO A 522 24.30 -11.48 13.45
N ASN A 523 23.48 -11.55 14.48
CA ASN A 523 23.16 -12.79 15.21
C ASN A 523 21.81 -13.38 14.85
N ALA A 524 21.05 -12.76 13.93
CA ALA A 524 19.83 -13.35 13.41
C ALA A 524 20.11 -14.66 12.67
N LYS A 525 19.17 -15.60 12.74
CA LYS A 525 19.21 -16.85 11.98
C LYS A 525 18.54 -16.65 10.63
N ILE A 526 19.09 -17.18 9.56
CA ILE A 526 18.55 -17.07 8.21
C ILE A 526 18.36 -18.48 7.64
N ILE A 527 17.12 -18.81 7.29
CA ILE A 527 16.73 -20.13 6.77
C ILE A 527 16.29 -19.97 5.34
N ASP A 528 16.97 -20.61 4.41
CA ASP A 528 16.61 -20.68 3.00
C ASP A 528 15.66 -21.87 2.77
N ALA A 529 14.36 -21.57 2.64
CA ALA A 529 13.33 -22.53 2.31
C ALA A 529 13.40 -22.84 0.82
N ARG A 530 13.90 -24.01 0.46
CA ARG A 530 14.10 -24.42 -0.93
C ARG A 530 13.23 -25.59 -1.33
N ARG A 531 12.82 -25.63 -2.59
CA ARG A 531 12.07 -26.72 -3.20
C ARG A 531 12.59 -26.96 -4.61
N GLY A 532 12.47 -28.18 -5.11
CA GLY A 532 12.87 -28.54 -6.46
C GLY A 532 12.37 -27.55 -7.51
N PRO A 533 13.20 -27.15 -8.48
CA PRO A 533 12.94 -26.02 -9.37
C PRO A 533 11.62 -26.15 -10.14
N LEU A 534 11.35 -27.29 -10.78
CA LEU A 534 10.11 -27.50 -11.52
C LEU A 534 8.87 -27.48 -10.61
N ALA A 535 8.98 -28.12 -9.43
CA ALA A 535 7.87 -28.15 -8.47
C ALA A 535 7.58 -26.77 -7.87
N CYS A 536 8.62 -26.00 -7.53
CA CYS A 536 8.48 -24.65 -7.01
C CYS A 536 7.91 -23.70 -8.06
N CYS A 537 8.54 -23.65 -9.24
CA CYS A 537 8.14 -22.74 -10.32
C CYS A 537 6.72 -23.03 -10.79
N PHE A 538 6.36 -24.29 -11.04
CA PHE A 538 5.01 -24.61 -11.48
C PHE A 538 3.96 -24.33 -10.40
N ALA A 539 4.28 -24.53 -9.13
CA ALA A 539 3.39 -24.14 -8.03
C ALA A 539 3.16 -22.61 -7.94
N ASN A 540 4.13 -21.81 -8.36
CA ASN A 540 3.98 -20.36 -8.52
C ASN A 540 3.14 -20.01 -9.75
N PHE A 541 3.39 -20.65 -10.89
CA PHE A 541 2.64 -20.42 -12.13
C PHE A 541 1.13 -20.68 -11.99
N LYS A 542 0.74 -21.66 -11.17
CA LYS A 542 -0.67 -21.95 -10.86
C LYS A 542 -1.32 -20.98 -9.89
N GLN A 543 -0.59 -19.99 -9.36
CA GLN A 543 -1.07 -19.10 -8.33
C GLN A 543 -1.18 -17.69 -8.87
N HIS A 544 -2.38 -17.11 -8.82
CA HIS A 544 -2.53 -15.67 -9.00
C HIS A 544 -2.11 -14.96 -7.71
N PHE A 545 -1.09 -14.13 -7.81
CA PHE A 545 -0.64 -13.23 -6.75
C PHE A 545 -1.16 -11.82 -7.04
N GLN A 546 -1.62 -11.12 -6.01
CA GLN A 546 -2.18 -9.77 -6.17
C GLN A 546 -1.11 -8.74 -6.48
N SER A 547 0.09 -8.85 -5.87
CA SER A 547 1.19 -7.90 -6.03
C SER A 547 2.55 -8.53 -5.74
N GLY A 548 3.63 -7.88 -6.19
CA GLY A 548 5.00 -8.13 -5.72
C GLY A 548 5.73 -9.34 -6.32
N VAL A 549 5.10 -10.17 -7.13
CA VAL A 549 5.70 -11.40 -7.69
C VAL A 549 5.44 -11.52 -9.20
N TRP A 550 5.74 -10.45 -9.93
CA TRP A 550 5.42 -10.29 -11.35
C TRP A 550 6.11 -11.30 -12.27
N PHE A 551 7.21 -11.89 -11.85
CA PHE A 551 7.96 -12.93 -12.57
C PHE A 551 7.22 -14.25 -12.70
N THR A 552 6.13 -14.47 -11.97
CA THR A 552 5.41 -15.75 -11.93
C THR A 552 4.46 -16.00 -13.10
N TYR A 553 4.19 -14.96 -13.89
CA TYR A 553 3.20 -14.98 -14.95
C TYR A 553 3.72 -15.40 -16.33
N ASP A 554 4.98 -15.81 -16.40
CA ASP A 554 5.60 -16.39 -17.58
C ASP A 554 6.58 -17.51 -17.16
N LEU A 555 6.63 -18.61 -17.91
CA LEU A 555 7.45 -19.77 -17.55
C LEU A 555 8.94 -19.53 -17.71
N GLU A 556 9.35 -18.73 -18.71
CA GLU A 556 10.75 -18.38 -18.93
C GLU A 556 11.22 -17.38 -17.88
N ASP A 557 10.47 -16.31 -17.64
CA ASP A 557 10.75 -15.31 -16.61
C ASP A 557 10.89 -15.98 -15.22
N LEU A 558 10.01 -16.92 -14.91
CA LEU A 558 10.00 -17.67 -13.67
C LEU A 558 11.23 -18.57 -13.51
N GLY A 559 11.61 -19.27 -14.58
CA GLY A 559 12.82 -20.09 -14.60
C GLY A 559 14.10 -19.26 -14.43
N ARG A 560 14.19 -18.12 -15.11
CA ARG A 560 15.30 -17.16 -14.98
C ARG A 560 15.39 -16.60 -13.55
N TYR A 561 14.25 -16.22 -12.97
CA TYR A 561 14.19 -15.72 -11.58
C TYR A 561 14.65 -16.77 -10.57
N TYR A 562 14.21 -18.03 -10.74
CA TYR A 562 14.66 -19.13 -9.88
C TYR A 562 16.17 -19.38 -10.00
N ARG A 563 16.72 -19.34 -11.20
CA ARG A 563 18.16 -19.46 -11.43
C ARG A 563 18.95 -18.35 -10.74
N ASP A 564 18.51 -17.10 -10.87
CA ASP A 564 19.15 -15.95 -10.27
C ASP A 564 19.08 -16.01 -8.73
N TYR A 565 17.94 -16.49 -8.18
CA TYR A 565 17.82 -16.77 -6.75
C TYR A 565 18.85 -17.81 -6.27
N VAL A 566 18.98 -18.93 -6.97
CA VAL A 566 19.96 -19.97 -6.60
C VAL A 566 21.38 -19.43 -6.68
N TYR A 567 21.69 -18.66 -7.71
CA TYR A 567 22.98 -18.01 -7.86
C TYR A 567 23.28 -17.06 -6.69
N LEU A 568 22.32 -16.22 -6.31
CA LEU A 568 22.46 -15.30 -5.18
C LEU A 568 22.67 -16.03 -3.86
N MET A 569 21.88 -17.05 -3.59
CA MET A 569 22.01 -17.79 -2.32
C MET A 569 23.35 -18.56 -2.23
N ARG A 570 23.87 -19.08 -3.34
CA ARG A 570 25.22 -19.66 -3.40
C ARG A 570 26.32 -18.62 -3.14
N HIS A 571 26.14 -17.42 -3.65
CA HIS A 571 27.04 -16.33 -3.33
C HIS A 571 27.09 -16.07 -1.80
N PHE A 572 25.94 -16.03 -1.13
CA PHE A 572 25.90 -15.87 0.33
C PHE A 572 26.44 -17.08 1.10
N ASP A 573 26.30 -18.30 0.59
CA ASP A 573 26.96 -19.48 1.16
C ASP A 573 28.49 -19.31 1.19
N SER A 574 29.06 -18.66 0.17
CA SER A 574 30.50 -18.38 0.07
C SER A 574 30.91 -17.12 0.84
N ALA A 575 30.13 -16.03 0.78
CA ALA A 575 30.47 -14.76 1.39
C ALA A 575 30.21 -14.73 2.91
N LEU A 576 29.28 -15.55 3.39
CA LEU A 576 28.84 -15.67 4.79
C LEU A 576 28.75 -17.15 5.22
N PRO A 577 29.86 -17.89 5.26
CA PRO A 577 29.85 -19.33 5.56
C PRO A 577 29.12 -19.67 6.85
N GLY A 578 28.15 -20.60 6.78
CA GLY A 578 27.38 -21.06 7.94
C GLY A 578 26.33 -20.10 8.48
N ARG A 579 26.10 -18.94 7.84
CA ARG A 579 25.08 -17.95 8.24
C ARG A 579 23.70 -18.21 7.65
N VAL A 580 23.61 -18.97 6.58
CA VAL A 580 22.36 -19.38 5.95
C VAL A 580 22.21 -20.89 6.08
N HIS A 581 21.08 -21.34 6.62
CA HIS A 581 20.74 -22.76 6.70
C HIS A 581 19.71 -23.10 5.63
N ARG A 582 20.08 -23.99 4.72
CA ARG A 582 19.17 -24.44 3.67
C ARG A 582 18.34 -25.63 4.16
N VAL A 583 17.03 -25.53 3.95
CA VAL A 583 16.08 -26.63 4.19
C VAL A 583 15.39 -26.98 2.89
N GLN A 584 15.63 -28.18 2.41
CA GLN A 584 15.01 -28.70 1.19
C GLN A 584 13.64 -29.31 1.52
N TYR A 585 12.59 -28.87 0.83
CA TYR A 585 11.22 -29.33 1.06
C TYR A 585 11.08 -30.85 0.89
N GLU A 586 11.71 -31.41 -0.10
CA GLU A 586 11.71 -32.84 -0.40
C GLU A 586 12.35 -33.69 0.72
N ASP A 587 13.40 -33.15 1.37
CA ASP A 587 14.05 -33.80 2.50
C ASP A 587 13.15 -33.76 3.73
N LEU A 588 12.44 -32.63 3.99
CA LEU A 588 11.40 -32.55 5.02
C LEU A 588 10.30 -33.59 4.83
N VAL A 589 9.87 -33.81 3.58
CA VAL A 589 8.82 -34.79 3.27
C VAL A 589 9.31 -36.21 3.51
N THR A 590 10.60 -36.46 3.31
CA THR A 590 11.22 -37.79 3.43
C THR A 590 11.63 -38.11 4.87
N ASP A 591 12.20 -37.16 5.58
CA ASP A 591 12.73 -37.29 6.94
C ASP A 591 12.39 -36.05 7.79
N LEU A 592 11.12 -35.90 8.16
CA LEU A 592 10.65 -34.74 8.94
C LEU A 592 11.41 -34.58 10.24
N GLU A 593 11.60 -35.66 11.02
CA GLU A 593 12.27 -35.56 12.32
C GLU A 593 13.74 -35.17 12.19
N GLY A 594 14.48 -35.78 11.25
CA GLY A 594 15.88 -35.44 11.02
C GLY A 594 16.07 -34.00 10.60
N GLU A 595 15.23 -33.49 9.68
CA GLU A 595 15.29 -32.09 9.22
C GLU A 595 14.88 -31.10 10.33
N VAL A 596 13.84 -31.42 11.12
CA VAL A 596 13.44 -30.57 12.27
C VAL A 596 14.53 -30.50 13.32
N ARG A 597 15.22 -31.63 13.62
CA ARG A 597 16.36 -31.62 14.54
C ARG A 597 17.53 -30.76 14.03
N ARG A 598 17.86 -30.83 12.73
CA ARG A 598 18.88 -29.99 12.10
C ARG A 598 18.50 -28.51 12.13
N LEU A 599 17.26 -28.20 11.82
CA LEU A 599 16.71 -26.83 11.83
C LEU A 599 16.78 -26.21 13.24
N LEU A 600 16.29 -26.93 14.25
CA LEU A 600 16.31 -26.45 15.64
C LEU A 600 17.75 -26.31 16.17
N ALA A 601 18.64 -27.23 15.87
CA ALA A 601 20.05 -27.13 16.24
C ALA A 601 20.70 -25.89 15.61
N TYR A 602 20.44 -25.59 14.34
CA TYR A 602 20.89 -24.35 13.70
C TYR A 602 20.37 -23.10 14.40
N CYS A 603 19.13 -23.13 14.89
CA CYS A 603 18.51 -22.02 15.61
C CYS A 603 18.94 -21.92 17.07
N ASP A 604 19.88 -22.76 17.56
CA ASP A 604 20.28 -22.88 18.97
C ASP A 604 19.07 -23.18 19.90
N LEU A 605 18.15 -24.03 19.43
CA LEU A 605 16.94 -24.44 20.14
C LEU A 605 16.98 -25.92 20.48
N PRO A 606 16.51 -26.34 21.67
CA PRO A 606 16.35 -27.75 22.01
C PRO A 606 15.27 -28.39 21.11
N PHE A 607 15.38 -29.70 20.91
CA PHE A 607 14.34 -30.40 20.18
C PHE A 607 13.06 -30.51 21.04
N GLU A 608 11.91 -30.19 20.43
CA GLU A 608 10.58 -30.37 21.01
C GLU A 608 9.69 -31.17 20.06
N GLU A 609 9.08 -32.23 20.56
CA GLU A 609 8.25 -33.16 19.77
C GLU A 609 7.05 -32.49 19.11
N GLN A 610 6.52 -31.42 19.75
CA GLN A 610 5.40 -30.66 19.18
C GLN A 610 5.74 -30.00 17.84
N CYS A 611 7.01 -29.76 17.51
CA CYS A 611 7.44 -29.29 16.21
C CYS A 611 7.14 -30.31 15.09
N LEU A 612 7.06 -31.59 15.40
CA LEU A 612 6.65 -32.64 14.45
C LEU A 612 5.12 -32.66 14.26
N ARG A 613 4.36 -32.17 15.24
CA ARG A 613 2.92 -32.04 15.22
C ARG A 613 2.49 -30.60 14.95
N PHE A 614 3.23 -29.89 14.10
CA PHE A 614 3.02 -28.48 13.76
C PHE A 614 1.58 -28.17 13.33
N TYR A 615 0.86 -29.11 12.77
CA TYR A 615 -0.53 -28.98 12.31
C TYR A 615 -1.55 -28.85 13.46
N GLU A 616 -1.16 -29.20 14.70
CA GLU A 616 -1.97 -29.03 15.91
C GLU A 616 -1.82 -27.62 16.51
N THR A 617 -0.84 -26.84 16.05
CA THR A 617 -0.58 -25.50 16.60
C THR A 617 -1.60 -24.50 16.06
N GLU A 618 -2.46 -24.01 16.95
CA GLU A 618 -3.45 -23.00 16.64
C GLU A 618 -2.81 -21.62 16.63
N ARG A 619 -2.71 -21.02 15.45
CA ARG A 619 -2.33 -19.62 15.24
C ARG A 619 -2.94 -19.06 13.97
N VAL A 620 -3.00 -17.74 13.87
CA VAL A 620 -3.39 -17.05 12.64
C VAL A 620 -2.26 -17.17 11.61
N VAL A 621 -2.57 -17.75 10.44
CA VAL A 621 -1.64 -17.88 9.31
C VAL A 621 -2.21 -17.11 8.12
N GLN A 622 -1.57 -16.00 7.77
CA GLN A 622 -2.05 -15.08 6.72
C GLN A 622 -1.33 -15.32 5.38
N THR A 623 -1.31 -16.55 4.88
CA THR A 623 -0.67 -16.89 3.59
C THR A 623 -1.58 -17.75 2.74
N VAL A 624 -1.28 -17.83 1.43
CA VAL A 624 -1.96 -18.72 0.47
C VAL A 624 -1.86 -20.20 0.87
N SER A 625 -0.87 -20.56 1.70
CA SER A 625 -0.62 -21.94 2.17
C SER A 625 -1.22 -22.22 3.57
N SER A 626 -2.03 -21.33 4.12
CA SER A 626 -2.59 -21.45 5.49
C SER A 626 -3.31 -22.76 5.73
N ASP A 627 -4.11 -23.22 4.76
CA ASP A 627 -4.91 -24.45 4.90
C ASP A 627 -4.06 -25.72 4.83
N GLN A 628 -2.91 -25.65 4.15
CA GLN A 628 -2.01 -26.78 3.95
C GLN A 628 -1.23 -27.12 5.24
N VAL A 629 -0.84 -26.10 6.02
CA VAL A 629 -0.07 -26.31 7.25
C VAL A 629 -0.90 -26.72 8.47
N ARG A 630 -2.22 -26.80 8.31
CA ARG A 630 -3.17 -27.31 9.32
C ARG A 630 -3.45 -28.82 9.18
N ARG A 631 -2.67 -29.50 8.35
CA ARG A 631 -2.77 -30.96 8.09
C ARG A 631 -1.39 -31.58 8.22
N PRO A 632 -1.30 -32.88 8.55
CA PRO A 632 -0.07 -33.62 8.50
C PRO A 632 0.61 -33.48 7.12
N LEU A 633 1.93 -33.52 7.09
CA LEU A 633 2.71 -33.42 5.88
C LEU A 633 2.35 -34.58 4.92
N TYR A 634 2.17 -34.26 3.63
CA TYR A 634 1.81 -35.24 2.60
C TYR A 634 2.76 -35.13 1.38
N ALA A 635 3.09 -36.28 0.80
CA ALA A 635 4.08 -36.37 -0.27
C ALA A 635 3.57 -35.92 -1.65
N ASP A 636 2.24 -35.90 -1.88
CA ASP A 636 1.65 -35.67 -3.21
C ASP A 636 2.05 -34.33 -3.85
N ALA A 637 2.45 -33.36 -3.05
CA ALA A 637 2.85 -32.04 -3.55
C ALA A 637 4.19 -32.04 -4.31
N VAL A 638 5.07 -33.01 -4.07
CA VAL A 638 6.42 -33.05 -4.63
C VAL A 638 6.38 -33.24 -6.15
N ASP A 639 5.55 -34.16 -6.62
CA ASP A 639 5.54 -34.61 -8.02
C ASP A 639 4.33 -34.11 -8.84
N GLN A 640 3.50 -33.23 -8.32
CA GLN A 640 2.31 -32.72 -9.03
C GLN A 640 2.64 -32.08 -10.39
N TRP A 641 3.81 -31.45 -10.53
CA TRP A 641 4.24 -30.82 -11.77
C TRP A 641 4.39 -31.85 -12.93
N ARG A 642 4.63 -33.14 -12.64
CA ARG A 642 4.77 -34.20 -13.65
C ARG A 642 3.51 -34.37 -14.48
N ASN A 643 2.33 -34.13 -13.91
CA ASN A 643 1.06 -34.17 -14.65
C ASN A 643 0.98 -33.08 -15.73
N PHE A 644 1.80 -32.04 -15.63
CA PHE A 644 1.86 -30.91 -16.53
C PHE A 644 3.16 -30.85 -17.34
N GLU A 645 4.02 -31.84 -17.19
CA GLU A 645 5.35 -31.91 -17.80
C GLU A 645 5.38 -31.64 -19.31
N PRO A 646 4.38 -32.09 -20.13
CA PRO A 646 4.37 -31.83 -21.56
C PRO A 646 4.35 -30.34 -21.95
N TRP A 647 3.88 -29.47 -21.08
CA TRP A 647 3.74 -28.02 -21.33
C TRP A 647 4.84 -27.17 -20.67
N LEU A 648 5.76 -27.78 -19.91
CA LEU A 648 6.81 -27.07 -19.15
C LEU A 648 8.13 -26.93 -19.94
N GLY A 649 8.11 -27.07 -21.26
CA GLY A 649 9.30 -26.89 -22.11
C GLY A 649 10.07 -25.60 -21.86
N PRO A 650 9.41 -24.41 -21.97
CA PRO A 650 10.08 -23.13 -21.74
C PRO A 650 10.69 -23.00 -20.33
N LEU A 651 10.01 -23.51 -19.31
CA LEU A 651 10.54 -23.52 -17.95
C LEU A 651 11.78 -24.42 -17.82
N LYS A 652 11.76 -25.61 -18.42
CA LYS A 652 12.90 -26.53 -18.41
C LYS A 652 14.13 -25.95 -19.12
N GLU A 653 13.91 -25.26 -20.24
CA GLU A 653 14.99 -24.58 -20.98
C GLU A 653 15.59 -23.44 -20.14
N ALA A 654 14.78 -22.62 -19.51
CA ALA A 654 15.24 -21.54 -18.65
C ALA A 654 15.99 -22.02 -17.39
N LEU A 655 15.70 -23.24 -16.92
CA LEU A 655 16.35 -23.88 -15.78
C LEU A 655 17.57 -24.73 -16.15
N ALA A 656 17.84 -24.99 -17.45
CA ALA A 656 18.89 -25.91 -17.88
C ALA A 656 20.29 -25.55 -17.35
N ASP A 657 20.60 -24.27 -17.21
CA ASP A 657 21.88 -23.78 -16.67
C ASP A 657 22.13 -24.14 -15.19
N LEU A 658 21.08 -24.52 -14.43
CA LEU A 658 21.26 -24.99 -13.04
C LEU A 658 22.09 -26.28 -12.96
N ALA A 659 21.97 -27.17 -13.94
CA ALA A 659 22.77 -28.41 -14.01
C ALA A 659 24.27 -28.11 -14.13
N GLY A 660 24.66 -27.05 -14.87
CA GLY A 660 26.05 -26.59 -15.03
C GLY A 660 26.62 -25.95 -13.75
N LEU A 661 25.79 -25.54 -12.81
CA LEU A 661 26.18 -24.94 -11.53
C LEU A 661 26.46 -26.00 -10.44
N GLY A 662 26.51 -27.28 -10.74
CA GLY A 662 26.85 -28.35 -9.79
C GLY A 662 25.69 -28.81 -8.90
N ALA A 663 24.45 -28.54 -9.32
CA ALA A 663 23.21 -28.91 -8.61
C ALA A 663 22.72 -30.31 -9.03
N SER A 664 23.50 -31.36 -8.79
CA SER A 664 23.10 -32.74 -9.11
C SER A 664 21.90 -33.29 -8.33
N ARG A 665 21.33 -32.51 -7.39
CA ARG A 665 20.05 -32.78 -6.70
C ARG A 665 18.99 -31.69 -6.95
N GLU A 666 19.31 -30.62 -7.69
CA GLU A 666 18.41 -29.48 -7.93
C GLU A 666 17.75 -29.50 -9.32
N ALA A 667 18.16 -30.42 -10.23
CA ALA A 667 17.60 -30.58 -11.58
C ALA A 667 16.46 -31.60 -11.62
#